data_3f86b0a35ae0cee8fd1427430459ff97
#
_entry.id   3f86b0a35ae0cee8fd1427430459ff97
#
_cell.length_a   1.000
_cell.length_b   1.000
_cell.length_c   1.000
_cell.angle_alpha   90.00
_cell.angle_beta   90.00
_cell.angle_gamma   90.00
#
_symmetry.space_group_name_H-M   'P 1'
#
loop_
_entity.id
_entity.type
_entity.pdbx_description
1 polymer ?
#
loop_
_entity_poly.entity_id
_entity_poly.type
_entity_poly.pdbx_seq_one_letter_code
_entity_poly.pdbx_strand_id
1 'polypeptide(L)'
;MTKVILLIFIRTFYGENLFVAYVVIKKCSKKIDIQTNTDKINSNFVAYLITIKLYTMSKENIEFSDAKALGLNEEEFEKIKQLLGRTPNYTELSIYSVMWSEHASYKNSIRWIKTLPRKGGCLLTGAGEENAGLVDIGNGLACAFKIESHNHPSAVEPYQGAATGVGGINRDIFTMGARPVAQLNSLRFGNIENEHTKWLLRRVVKGIGDYGNAFGVPVLGGEVNFDESYNTNPLVNAMSVGIMDKNDMISAIAKGKGNPIYIVGSSTGKDGIHGATFASADLTEDSADDIPSIQVGDPFQEKLLLEASLELAKTDAIVGMQDMGAAGIICSTSEMSAKGESGMKIDLSLVPLRQNNMEAWEILLSESQERMLVCIKKGKEHIVEDIFAKWDLNCARIGEVIDEDKLIFSYKGEVVAEVPAESLVLGGGAPVYEREYVEPEFMEEYKHFDINSIPEEDVDLHDVATFLTGHPNIASKRWVYEQYDSMVRTVNMTTNKPSDAGMVNVKGTNTALALTTDCNSRYVKADPEKGTAIAVAEAARNIACTGAKPVAITDCMNFGSPYNPQAYWQFVMSIKGMGEACRAFDTPVTGGNVSFYNQTTIAGKTEPVDPTPVIGMLGILSDKANHVPLCFDRKGDVIYLIGESADDINCSEYLYSYHRVKKSPAPKFDLDFEVKLSKLLQVLAAKKLVKSMHDVSDGGLYITLLESAMPNNLGFDITTASEFRTDAFLFGESQGRVVVSMDEDQEDDFVDFMMKEKIPFSLLGHVTKGELRIDDESFGFIKDAKELYDNAIGKIMEK
;
A
#
# COMPACT_ATOMS: atom_id res chain seq x y z
N MET A 1 -12.28 28.12 -50.51
CA MET A 1 -13.13 27.39 -49.52
C MET A 1 -12.85 25.91 -49.75
N THR A 2 -12.04 25.32 -48.91
CA THR A 2 -11.77 23.89 -49.02
C THR A 2 -12.73 23.17 -48.07
N LYS A 3 -13.62 22.31 -48.60
CA LYS A 3 -14.46 21.44 -47.78
C LYS A 3 -13.68 20.14 -47.54
N VAL A 4 -13.45 19.79 -46.29
CA VAL A 4 -12.91 18.47 -45.91
C VAL A 4 -14.09 17.65 -45.38
N ILE A 5 -14.39 16.52 -46.00
CA ILE A 5 -15.39 15.55 -45.53
C ILE A 5 -14.63 14.43 -44.84
N LEU A 6 -14.79 14.29 -43.53
CA LEU A 6 -14.23 13.18 -42.76
C LEU A 6 -15.35 12.14 -42.55
N LEU A 7 -15.13 10.95 -43.04
CA LEU A 7 -16.01 9.79 -42.81
C LEU A 7 -15.53 9.05 -41.55
N ILE A 8 -16.34 9.03 -40.51
CA ILE A 8 -16.03 8.28 -39.27
C ILE A 8 -16.96 7.06 -39.23
N PHE A 9 -16.37 5.87 -39.13
CA PHE A 9 -17.09 4.60 -38.95
C PHE A 9 -17.07 4.28 -37.48
N ILE A 10 -18.25 4.24 -36.84
CA ILE A 10 -18.39 3.85 -35.43
C ILE A 10 -19.09 2.49 -35.37
N ARG A 11 -18.42 1.51 -34.79
CA ARG A 11 -18.99 0.18 -34.51
C ARG A 11 -19.46 0.17 -33.05
N THR A 12 -20.75 0.08 -32.85
CA THR A 12 -21.29 -0.10 -31.49
C THR A 12 -21.28 -1.56 -31.06
N PHE A 13 -20.96 -1.83 -29.83
CA PHE A 13 -20.83 -3.17 -29.23
C PHE A 13 -22.17 -3.90 -28.99
N TYR A 14 -23.31 -3.31 -29.37
CA TYR A 14 -24.64 -3.94 -29.26
C TYR A 14 -25.38 -3.88 -30.62
N GLY A 15 -25.36 -5.02 -31.35
CA GLY A 15 -26.28 -5.30 -32.46
C GLY A 15 -25.81 -4.82 -33.86
N GLU A 16 -26.24 -5.52 -34.87
CA GLU A 16 -25.80 -5.49 -36.27
C GLU A 16 -26.13 -4.20 -37.08
N ASN A 17 -25.97 -3.01 -36.51
CA ASN A 17 -26.20 -1.79 -37.31
C ASN A 17 -24.92 -0.93 -37.37
N LEU A 18 -24.40 -0.78 -38.59
CA LEU A 18 -23.30 0.11 -38.93
C LEU A 18 -23.85 1.52 -39.17
N PHE A 19 -23.54 2.48 -38.30
CA PHE A 19 -23.90 3.87 -38.51
C PHE A 19 -22.73 4.64 -39.13
N VAL A 20 -22.99 5.34 -40.21
CA VAL A 20 -22.03 6.24 -40.85
C VAL A 20 -22.38 7.66 -40.45
N ALA A 21 -21.49 8.32 -39.72
CA ALA A 21 -21.63 9.73 -39.38
C ALA A 21 -20.82 10.58 -40.37
N TYR A 22 -21.41 11.61 -40.93
CA TYR A 22 -20.74 12.59 -41.75
C TYR A 22 -20.44 13.85 -40.96
N VAL A 23 -19.17 14.22 -40.90
CA VAL A 23 -18.74 15.50 -40.33
C VAL A 23 -18.27 16.42 -41.45
N VAL A 24 -18.95 17.52 -41.61
CA VAL A 24 -18.57 18.56 -42.61
C VAL A 24 -17.88 19.71 -41.88
N ILE A 25 -16.59 19.86 -42.11
CA ILE A 25 -15.78 20.95 -41.56
C ILE A 25 -15.74 22.12 -42.59
N LYS A 26 -16.31 23.27 -42.23
CA LYS A 26 -16.16 24.50 -42.99
C LYS A 26 -15.19 25.44 -42.27
N LYS A 27 -14.08 25.75 -42.90
CA LYS A 27 -13.14 26.76 -42.42
C LYS A 27 -13.58 28.14 -42.93
N CYS A 28 -14.13 28.97 -42.07
CA CYS A 28 -14.26 30.40 -42.28
C CYS A 28 -13.29 31.11 -41.33
N SER A 29 -12.76 32.22 -41.77
CA SER A 29 -11.55 32.91 -41.31
C SER A 29 -11.41 33.24 -39.81
N LYS A 30 -12.30 32.82 -38.94
CA LYS A 30 -12.17 32.89 -37.44
C LYS A 30 -13.09 31.93 -36.65
N LYS A 31 -13.82 31.01 -37.29
CA LYS A 31 -14.66 30.01 -36.57
C LYS A 31 -14.71 28.68 -37.34
N ILE A 32 -14.66 27.55 -36.62
CA ILE A 32 -14.92 26.21 -37.14
C ILE A 32 -16.36 25.86 -36.81
N ASP A 33 -17.21 25.65 -37.83
CA ASP A 33 -18.57 25.17 -37.66
C ASP A 33 -18.60 23.65 -37.89
N ILE A 34 -19.03 22.91 -36.90
CA ILE A 34 -19.16 21.44 -36.96
C ILE A 34 -20.65 21.11 -37.05
N GLN A 35 -21.08 20.51 -38.15
CA GLN A 35 -22.43 19.96 -38.27
C GLN A 35 -22.36 18.44 -38.19
N THR A 36 -23.03 17.86 -37.17
CA THR A 36 -23.19 16.42 -37.00
C THR A 36 -24.63 16.02 -37.30
N ASN A 37 -24.82 14.92 -38.00
CA ASN A 37 -26.13 14.36 -38.25
C ASN A 37 -26.21 12.99 -37.56
N THR A 38 -26.56 12.99 -36.28
CA THR A 38 -26.91 11.77 -35.53
C THR A 38 -27.85 12.11 -34.35
N ASP A 39 -29.01 11.50 -34.34
CA ASP A 39 -30.06 11.69 -33.33
C ASP A 39 -29.84 10.90 -32.01
N LYS A 40 -28.69 10.22 -31.81
CA LYS A 40 -28.48 9.36 -30.62
C LYS A 40 -27.05 9.23 -30.08
N ILE A 41 -26.10 10.04 -30.48
CA ILE A 41 -24.75 10.06 -29.85
C ILE A 41 -24.56 11.43 -29.22
N ASN A 42 -24.11 11.46 -27.97
CA ASN A 42 -23.82 12.72 -27.26
C ASN A 42 -22.86 13.56 -28.12
N SER A 43 -23.43 14.50 -28.87
CA SER A 43 -22.71 15.32 -29.84
C SER A 43 -21.58 16.12 -29.22
N ASN A 44 -21.65 16.37 -27.90
CA ASN A 44 -20.62 17.06 -27.14
C ASN A 44 -19.36 16.21 -26.97
N PHE A 45 -19.47 14.89 -26.76
CA PHE A 45 -18.31 14.02 -26.58
C PHE A 45 -17.52 13.82 -27.90
N VAL A 46 -18.22 13.60 -29.01
CA VAL A 46 -17.58 13.50 -30.34
C VAL A 46 -16.97 14.83 -30.76
N ALA A 47 -17.67 15.95 -30.49
CA ALA A 47 -17.15 17.30 -30.73
C ALA A 47 -15.94 17.59 -29.82
N TYR A 48 -15.95 17.14 -28.56
CA TYR A 48 -14.85 17.28 -27.61
C TYR A 48 -13.61 16.50 -28.05
N LEU A 49 -13.76 15.22 -28.44
CA LEU A 49 -12.63 14.40 -28.95
C LEU A 49 -12.05 14.93 -30.28
N ILE A 50 -12.92 15.40 -31.20
CA ILE A 50 -12.48 16.02 -32.44
C ILE A 50 -11.82 17.39 -32.18
N THR A 51 -12.33 18.15 -31.21
CA THR A 51 -11.75 19.43 -30.81
C THR A 51 -10.40 19.25 -30.16
N ILE A 52 -10.24 18.26 -29.27
CA ILE A 52 -8.95 17.91 -28.64
C ILE A 52 -7.96 17.47 -29.73
N LYS A 53 -8.35 16.56 -30.62
CA LYS A 53 -7.45 16.05 -31.68
C LYS A 53 -7.06 17.10 -32.71
N LEU A 54 -7.97 18.02 -33.07
CA LEU A 54 -7.66 19.16 -33.91
C LEU A 54 -6.87 20.26 -33.19
N TYR A 55 -7.10 20.42 -31.89
CA TYR A 55 -6.40 21.37 -31.05
C TYR A 55 -4.94 20.96 -30.82
N THR A 56 -4.68 19.66 -30.57
CA THR A 56 -3.32 19.12 -30.35
C THR A 56 -2.48 19.06 -31.64
N MET A 57 -3.11 18.91 -32.82
CA MET A 57 -2.40 18.87 -34.11
C MET A 57 -2.08 20.23 -34.72
N SER A 58 -2.55 21.37 -34.16
CA SER A 58 -2.46 22.67 -34.81
C SER A 58 -1.87 23.80 -33.96
N LYS A 59 -1.43 23.58 -32.73
CA LYS A 59 -0.85 24.64 -31.90
C LYS A 59 0.67 24.70 -32.05
N GLU A 60 1.17 25.70 -32.76
CA GLU A 60 2.60 26.08 -32.75
C GLU A 60 3.02 26.76 -31.43
N ASN A 61 2.06 27.27 -30.61
CA ASN A 61 2.32 27.97 -29.37
C ASN A 61 1.51 27.37 -28.21
N ILE A 62 2.20 26.83 -27.19
CA ILE A 62 1.63 26.38 -25.94
C ILE A 62 1.40 27.59 -25.01
N GLU A 63 0.19 27.67 -24.42
CA GLU A 63 -0.19 28.72 -23.46
C GLU A 63 -0.46 28.13 -22.08
N PHE A 64 -0.56 28.97 -21.05
CA PHE A 64 -0.89 28.52 -19.69
C PHE A 64 -2.21 27.75 -19.61
N SER A 65 -3.19 28.06 -20.48
CA SER A 65 -4.46 27.31 -20.57
C SER A 65 -4.24 25.81 -20.86
N ASP A 66 -3.19 25.46 -21.62
CA ASP A 66 -2.84 24.08 -21.95
C ASP A 66 -2.20 23.39 -20.73
N ALA A 67 -1.32 24.09 -20.01
CA ALA A 67 -0.70 23.64 -18.79
C ALA A 67 -1.75 23.40 -17.69
N LYS A 68 -2.69 24.31 -17.55
CA LYS A 68 -3.79 24.18 -16.59
C LYS A 68 -4.69 22.97 -16.89
N ALA A 69 -4.96 22.70 -18.17
CA ALA A 69 -5.74 21.53 -18.59
C ALA A 69 -5.04 20.20 -18.25
N LEU A 70 -3.70 20.23 -18.13
CA LEU A 70 -2.87 19.09 -17.71
C LEU A 70 -2.56 19.09 -16.20
N GLY A 71 -3.23 19.92 -15.39
CA GLY A 71 -3.08 19.94 -13.93
C GLY A 71 -1.90 20.74 -13.38
N LEU A 72 -1.19 21.49 -14.22
CA LEU A 72 -0.09 22.38 -13.81
C LEU A 72 -0.61 23.79 -13.45
N ASN A 73 -0.06 24.39 -12.40
CA ASN A 73 -0.36 25.78 -12.06
C ASN A 73 0.57 26.77 -12.81
N GLU A 74 0.31 28.07 -12.66
CA GLU A 74 1.04 29.12 -13.37
C GLU A 74 2.52 29.20 -12.96
N GLU A 75 2.81 29.02 -11.65
CA GLU A 75 4.18 29.00 -11.13
C GLU A 75 4.99 27.85 -11.73
N GLU A 76 4.38 26.65 -11.78
CA GLU A 76 4.97 25.46 -12.38
C GLU A 76 5.24 25.67 -13.89
N PHE A 77 4.29 26.24 -14.62
CA PHE A 77 4.46 26.51 -16.04
C PHE A 77 5.60 27.49 -16.34
N GLU A 78 5.70 28.59 -15.58
CA GLU A 78 6.79 29.54 -15.72
C GLU A 78 8.15 28.92 -15.35
N LYS A 79 8.18 28.07 -14.33
CA LYS A 79 9.40 27.36 -13.93
C LYS A 79 9.84 26.36 -15.02
N ILE A 80 8.92 25.67 -15.67
CA ILE A 80 9.22 24.78 -16.82
C ILE A 80 9.88 25.58 -17.95
N LYS A 81 9.34 26.73 -18.29
CA LYS A 81 9.91 27.63 -19.32
C LYS A 81 11.33 28.07 -18.97
N GLN A 82 11.58 28.37 -17.70
CA GLN A 82 12.92 28.74 -17.21
C GLN A 82 13.92 27.58 -17.34
N LEU A 83 13.50 26.35 -16.94
CA LEU A 83 14.34 25.15 -17.03
C LEU A 83 14.70 24.79 -18.48
N LEU A 84 13.73 24.90 -19.40
CA LEU A 84 13.94 24.61 -20.82
C LEU A 84 14.60 25.77 -21.59
N GLY A 85 14.61 27.01 -21.04
CA GLY A 85 15.04 28.22 -21.73
C GLY A 85 14.13 28.62 -22.90
N ARG A 86 12.96 28.01 -23.04
CA ARG A 86 11.94 28.22 -24.09
C ARG A 86 10.57 27.74 -23.63
N THR A 87 9.53 28.04 -24.37
CA THR A 87 8.22 27.45 -24.21
C THR A 87 8.27 25.96 -24.52
N PRO A 88 7.72 25.06 -23.66
CA PRO A 88 7.65 23.64 -23.94
C PRO A 88 6.74 23.34 -25.13
N ASN A 89 6.99 22.27 -25.86
CA ASN A 89 6.01 21.68 -26.74
C ASN A 89 5.01 20.82 -25.95
N TYR A 90 3.97 20.27 -26.61
CA TYR A 90 2.92 19.50 -25.93
C TYR A 90 3.44 18.22 -25.27
N THR A 91 4.37 17.51 -25.91
CA THR A 91 4.99 16.31 -25.34
C THR A 91 5.80 16.63 -24.07
N GLU A 92 6.61 17.70 -24.11
CA GLU A 92 7.38 18.16 -22.94
C GLU A 92 6.46 18.64 -21.82
N LEU A 93 5.40 19.37 -22.15
CA LEU A 93 4.42 19.80 -21.15
C LEU A 93 3.71 18.61 -20.49
N SER A 94 3.35 17.57 -21.27
CA SER A 94 2.76 16.34 -20.77
C SER A 94 3.72 15.57 -19.85
N ILE A 95 5.02 15.53 -20.19
CA ILE A 95 6.08 14.95 -19.34
C ILE A 95 6.09 15.64 -17.97
N TYR A 96 6.19 16.97 -17.94
CA TYR A 96 6.22 17.72 -16.68
C TYR A 96 4.91 17.58 -15.88
N SER A 97 3.75 17.55 -16.55
CA SER A 97 2.45 17.35 -15.90
C SER A 97 2.42 16.08 -15.05
N VAL A 98 2.89 14.97 -15.59
CA VAL A 98 2.88 13.68 -14.90
C VAL A 98 4.00 13.62 -13.85
N MET A 99 5.24 14.01 -14.20
CA MET A 99 6.39 13.94 -13.29
C MET A 99 6.32 14.96 -12.14
N TRP A 100 5.58 16.07 -12.31
CA TRP A 100 5.34 17.06 -11.25
C TRP A 100 3.95 16.91 -10.60
N SER A 101 3.22 15.83 -10.90
CA SER A 101 2.04 15.45 -10.11
C SER A 101 2.43 15.21 -8.65
N GLU A 102 1.50 15.28 -7.70
CA GLU A 102 1.79 14.97 -6.29
C GLU A 102 2.28 13.52 -6.14
N HIS A 103 1.67 12.61 -6.86
CA HIS A 103 2.00 11.18 -6.79
C HIS A 103 3.47 10.88 -7.17
N ALA A 104 4.01 11.57 -8.19
CA ALA A 104 5.40 11.37 -8.63
C ALA A 104 6.42 12.28 -7.92
N SER A 105 6.05 13.51 -7.60
CA SER A 105 7.00 14.53 -7.10
C SER A 105 7.01 14.73 -5.59
N TYR A 106 5.97 14.26 -4.88
CA TYR A 106 5.80 14.51 -3.44
C TYR A 106 5.93 15.99 -3.05
N LYS A 107 5.53 16.91 -3.95
CA LYS A 107 5.75 18.36 -3.84
C LYS A 107 5.13 18.99 -2.58
N ASN A 108 4.07 18.37 -2.04
CA ASN A 108 3.41 18.84 -0.82
C ASN A 108 3.85 18.08 0.45
N SER A 109 4.51 16.91 0.33
CA SER A 109 4.81 16.02 1.47
C SER A 109 6.29 15.86 1.78
N ILE A 110 7.18 15.98 0.79
CA ILE A 110 8.63 15.67 0.90
C ILE A 110 9.32 16.40 2.05
N ARG A 111 8.91 17.64 2.37
CA ARG A 111 9.46 18.42 3.48
C ARG A 111 9.31 17.70 4.82
N TRP A 112 8.14 17.10 5.05
CA TRP A 112 7.83 16.38 6.29
C TRP A 112 8.40 14.97 6.30
N ILE A 113 8.34 14.25 5.18
CA ILE A 113 8.93 12.91 5.02
C ILE A 113 10.43 12.92 5.36
N LYS A 114 11.15 14.00 4.99
CA LYS A 114 12.58 14.15 5.31
C LYS A 114 12.88 14.27 6.81
N THR A 115 11.87 14.48 7.68
CA THR A 115 12.04 14.52 9.14
C THR A 115 12.03 13.14 9.81
N LEU A 116 11.58 12.11 9.10
CA LEU A 116 11.56 10.73 9.57
C LEU A 116 12.98 10.17 9.78
N PRO A 117 13.20 9.24 10.71
CA PRO A 117 14.48 8.57 10.88
C PRO A 117 14.75 7.65 9.69
N ARG A 118 15.79 7.96 8.90
CA ARG A 118 16.10 7.30 7.62
C ARG A 118 17.43 6.53 7.64
N LYS A 119 18.03 6.38 8.81
CA LYS A 119 19.32 5.70 9.01
C LYS A 119 19.21 4.72 10.17
N GLY A 120 19.74 3.52 9.99
CA GLY A 120 19.81 2.50 11.03
C GLY A 120 20.84 1.44 10.66
N GLY A 121 21.33 0.69 11.66
CA GLY A 121 22.45 -0.25 11.49
C GLY A 121 22.13 -1.46 10.58
N CYS A 122 20.86 -1.74 10.31
CA CYS A 122 20.46 -2.86 9.44
C CYS A 122 20.21 -2.44 7.98
N LEU A 123 20.13 -1.12 7.69
CA LEU A 123 19.87 -0.64 6.34
C LEU A 123 21.10 -0.77 5.44
N LEU A 124 20.91 -1.28 4.23
CA LEU A 124 21.94 -1.40 3.21
C LEU A 124 21.92 -0.25 2.20
N THR A 125 20.79 0.44 2.09
CA THR A 125 20.59 1.63 1.24
C THR A 125 19.90 2.73 2.04
N GLY A 126 20.10 3.98 1.66
CA GLY A 126 19.35 5.11 2.22
C GLY A 126 17.89 5.08 1.78
N ALA A 127 17.01 5.66 2.61
CA ALA A 127 15.59 5.72 2.28
C ALA A 127 15.33 6.53 0.99
N GLY A 128 14.66 5.90 0.00
CA GLY A 128 14.37 6.49 -1.29
C GLY A 128 15.56 6.56 -2.26
N GLU A 129 16.67 5.87 -1.96
CA GLU A 129 17.80 5.72 -2.89
C GLU A 129 17.53 4.64 -3.93
N GLU A 130 16.73 3.62 -3.61
CA GLU A 130 16.35 2.52 -4.49
C GLU A 130 14.82 2.35 -4.51
N ASN A 131 14.31 1.46 -5.37
CA ASN A 131 12.86 1.22 -5.54
C ASN A 131 12.16 0.69 -4.30
N ALA A 132 12.87 -0.05 -3.44
CA ALA A 132 12.37 -0.54 -2.17
C ALA A 132 13.42 -0.40 -1.06
N GLY A 133 12.99 -0.44 0.19
CA GLY A 133 13.88 -0.50 1.35
C GLY A 133 14.65 -1.80 1.38
N LEU A 134 15.94 -1.73 1.71
CA LEU A 134 16.85 -2.88 1.72
C LEU A 134 17.48 -3.08 3.09
N VAL A 135 17.23 -4.24 3.69
CA VAL A 135 17.65 -4.60 5.04
C VAL A 135 18.58 -5.81 5.02
N ASP A 136 19.68 -5.74 5.78
CA ASP A 136 20.55 -6.88 6.06
C ASP A 136 19.86 -7.90 6.98
N ILE A 137 19.62 -9.10 6.49
CA ILE A 137 19.00 -10.18 7.27
C ILE A 137 20.00 -11.26 7.73
N GLY A 138 21.28 -10.97 7.60
CA GLY A 138 22.34 -11.91 7.92
C GLY A 138 22.59 -12.95 6.82
N ASN A 139 23.55 -13.85 7.08
CA ASN A 139 23.92 -14.97 6.19
C ASN A 139 24.28 -14.56 4.74
N GLY A 140 24.71 -13.31 4.50
CA GLY A 140 24.97 -12.78 3.16
C GLY A 140 23.71 -12.41 2.37
N LEU A 141 22.53 -12.47 3.01
CA LEU A 141 21.24 -12.19 2.39
C LEU A 141 20.72 -10.80 2.76
N ALA A 142 19.91 -10.24 1.87
CA ALA A 142 19.16 -9.00 2.08
C ALA A 142 17.67 -9.22 1.81
N CYS A 143 16.85 -8.42 2.53
CA CYS A 143 15.42 -8.33 2.33
C CYS A 143 15.08 -6.98 1.70
N ALA A 144 14.43 -6.99 0.54
CA ALA A 144 13.79 -5.83 -0.05
C ALA A 144 12.30 -5.83 0.30
N PHE A 145 11.75 -4.69 0.75
CA PHE A 145 10.32 -4.59 1.06
C PHE A 145 9.80 -3.17 0.88
N LYS A 146 8.53 -3.07 0.48
CA LYS A 146 7.83 -1.80 0.24
C LYS A 146 6.32 -2.00 0.31
N ILE A 147 5.59 -0.94 0.71
CA ILE A 147 4.13 -0.85 0.62
C ILE A 147 3.75 0.33 -0.26
N GLU A 148 2.71 0.17 -1.07
CA GLU A 148 2.15 1.24 -1.91
C GLU A 148 0.63 1.22 -1.95
N SER A 149 0.03 2.40 -2.23
CA SER A 149 -1.40 2.55 -2.44
C SER A 149 -1.78 2.37 -3.91
N HIS A 150 -2.95 1.75 -4.13
CA HIS A 150 -3.61 1.69 -5.44
C HIS A 150 -5.11 2.02 -5.30
N ASN A 151 -5.41 3.11 -4.56
CA ASN A 151 -6.74 3.49 -4.09
C ASN A 151 -7.66 3.96 -5.23
N HIS A 152 -7.30 5.04 -5.93
CA HIS A 152 -8.12 5.64 -6.99
C HIS A 152 -8.44 4.65 -8.13
N PRO A 153 -7.48 3.90 -8.67
CA PRO A 153 -7.79 2.86 -9.68
C PRO A 153 -8.77 1.81 -9.15
N SER A 154 -8.63 1.42 -7.88
CA SER A 154 -9.51 0.41 -7.24
C SER A 154 -10.91 0.95 -6.95
N ALA A 155 -11.10 2.26 -6.79
CA ALA A 155 -12.41 2.86 -6.64
C ALA A 155 -13.24 2.80 -7.94
N VAL A 156 -12.58 2.91 -9.09
CA VAL A 156 -13.21 2.99 -10.42
C VAL A 156 -13.34 1.60 -11.07
N GLU A 157 -12.25 0.83 -11.14
CA GLU A 157 -12.22 -0.55 -11.64
C GLU A 157 -11.51 -1.45 -10.63
N PRO A 158 -12.22 -1.93 -9.60
CA PRO A 158 -11.59 -2.55 -8.43
C PRO A 158 -10.81 -3.82 -8.73
N TYR A 159 -11.20 -4.59 -9.76
CA TYR A 159 -10.45 -5.80 -10.14
C TYR A 159 -9.08 -5.44 -10.73
N GLN A 160 -9.04 -4.60 -11.74
CA GLN A 160 -7.79 -4.22 -12.39
C GLN A 160 -6.96 -3.31 -11.50
N GLY A 161 -7.60 -2.37 -10.79
CA GLY A 161 -6.90 -1.49 -9.84
C GLY A 161 -6.15 -2.27 -8.76
N ALA A 162 -6.78 -3.27 -8.15
CA ALA A 162 -6.13 -4.11 -7.14
C ALA A 162 -5.09 -5.07 -7.76
N ALA A 163 -5.38 -5.68 -8.92
CA ALA A 163 -4.46 -6.57 -9.63
C ALA A 163 -3.16 -5.85 -10.00
N THR A 164 -3.24 -4.64 -10.55
CA THR A 164 -2.06 -3.86 -10.96
C THR A 164 -1.31 -3.26 -9.79
N GLY A 165 -1.97 -3.02 -8.64
CA GLY A 165 -1.30 -2.71 -7.38
C GLY A 165 -0.39 -3.84 -6.91
N VAL A 166 -0.87 -5.11 -6.99
CA VAL A 166 -0.05 -6.30 -6.71
C VAL A 166 1.11 -6.43 -7.71
N GLY A 167 0.86 -6.20 -9.00
CA GLY A 167 1.92 -6.24 -10.04
C GLY A 167 3.01 -5.21 -9.77
N GLY A 168 2.64 -3.93 -9.61
CA GLY A 168 3.58 -2.83 -9.40
C GLY A 168 4.47 -3.03 -8.19
N ILE A 169 3.90 -3.39 -7.03
CA ILE A 169 4.70 -3.57 -5.82
C ILE A 169 5.67 -4.76 -5.93
N ASN A 170 5.32 -5.83 -6.64
CA ASN A 170 6.22 -6.94 -6.89
C ASN A 170 7.35 -6.57 -7.86
N ARG A 171 7.08 -5.72 -8.88
CA ARG A 171 8.11 -5.21 -9.80
C ARG A 171 9.17 -4.40 -9.08
N ASP A 172 8.81 -3.50 -8.16
CA ASP A 172 9.77 -2.77 -7.33
C ASP A 172 10.76 -3.71 -6.64
N ILE A 173 10.26 -4.83 -6.12
CA ILE A 173 11.09 -5.81 -5.41
C ILE A 173 12.05 -6.53 -6.37
N PHE A 174 11.55 -7.06 -7.50
CA PHE A 174 12.45 -7.83 -8.36
C PHE A 174 13.32 -6.97 -9.30
N THR A 175 12.98 -5.70 -9.49
CA THR A 175 13.86 -4.70 -10.12
C THR A 175 15.19 -4.58 -9.39
N MET A 176 15.19 -4.75 -8.07
CA MET A 176 16.42 -4.75 -7.25
C MET A 176 17.21 -6.07 -7.29
N GLY A 177 16.72 -7.09 -7.99
CA GLY A 177 17.29 -8.44 -7.98
C GLY A 177 16.73 -9.36 -6.88
N ALA A 178 15.80 -8.88 -6.05
CA ALA A 178 15.18 -9.68 -5.00
C ALA A 178 13.99 -10.49 -5.54
N ARG A 179 13.88 -11.74 -5.10
CA ARG A 179 12.72 -12.57 -5.44
C ARG A 179 11.59 -12.34 -4.45
N PRO A 180 10.40 -11.90 -4.89
CA PRO A 180 9.23 -11.80 -4.03
C PRO A 180 8.91 -13.16 -3.37
N VAL A 181 8.74 -13.15 -2.03
CA VAL A 181 8.50 -14.36 -1.21
C VAL A 181 7.28 -14.23 -0.32
N ALA A 182 6.79 -13.02 -0.07
CA ALA A 182 5.60 -12.77 0.72
C ALA A 182 4.90 -11.50 0.29
N GLN A 183 3.58 -11.46 0.51
CA GLN A 183 2.73 -10.31 0.28
C GLN A 183 1.78 -10.12 1.46
N LEU A 184 1.48 -8.88 1.79
CA LEU A 184 0.45 -8.47 2.73
C LEU A 184 -0.38 -7.35 2.09
N ASN A 185 -1.63 -7.18 2.55
CA ASN A 185 -2.47 -6.09 2.06
C ASN A 185 -3.17 -5.40 3.24
N SER A 186 -3.25 -4.07 3.20
CA SER A 186 -4.11 -3.29 4.09
C SER A 186 -5.27 -2.74 3.27
N LEU A 187 -6.48 -3.19 3.58
CA LEU A 187 -7.69 -2.90 2.83
C LEU A 187 -8.71 -2.16 3.70
N ARG A 188 -9.30 -1.08 3.17
CA ARG A 188 -10.36 -0.33 3.83
C ARG A 188 -11.55 -0.20 2.90
N PHE A 189 -12.72 -0.53 3.39
CA PHE A 189 -13.97 -0.46 2.65
C PHE A 189 -15.04 0.27 3.46
N GLY A 190 -16.07 0.75 2.79
CA GLY A 190 -17.26 1.33 3.41
C GLY A 190 -18.05 0.31 4.23
N ASN A 191 -19.24 0.71 4.69
CA ASN A 191 -20.14 -0.18 5.39
C ASN A 191 -20.45 -1.43 4.55
N ILE A 192 -20.10 -2.61 5.07
CA ILE A 192 -20.21 -3.91 4.38
C ILE A 192 -21.66 -4.31 4.03
N GLU A 193 -22.66 -3.73 4.68
CA GLU A 193 -24.07 -3.95 4.33
C GLU A 193 -24.49 -3.27 3.01
N ASN A 194 -23.68 -2.30 2.52
CA ASN A 194 -23.95 -1.63 1.26
C ASN A 194 -23.57 -2.51 0.06
N GLU A 195 -24.46 -2.63 -0.93
CA GLU A 195 -24.21 -3.45 -2.14
C GLU A 195 -22.99 -2.96 -2.93
N HIS A 196 -22.74 -1.64 -2.96
CA HIS A 196 -21.53 -1.09 -3.59
C HIS A 196 -20.25 -1.54 -2.87
N THR A 197 -20.24 -1.51 -1.54
CA THR A 197 -19.11 -2.02 -0.74
C THR A 197 -18.88 -3.51 -0.98
N LYS A 198 -19.93 -4.32 -1.02
CA LYS A 198 -19.84 -5.76 -1.34
C LYS A 198 -19.26 -5.97 -2.74
N TRP A 199 -19.65 -5.17 -3.71
CA TRP A 199 -19.12 -5.23 -5.08
C TRP A 199 -17.63 -4.86 -5.11
N LEU A 200 -17.22 -3.76 -4.45
CA LEU A 200 -15.82 -3.35 -4.31
C LEU A 200 -14.98 -4.45 -3.67
N LEU A 201 -15.40 -4.94 -2.49
CA LEU A 201 -14.69 -6.00 -1.75
C LEU A 201 -14.50 -7.25 -2.61
N ARG A 202 -15.58 -7.71 -3.27
CA ARG A 202 -15.56 -8.92 -4.13
C ARG A 202 -14.56 -8.76 -5.28
N ARG A 203 -14.54 -7.61 -5.93
CA ARG A 203 -13.69 -7.35 -7.08
C ARG A 203 -12.23 -7.11 -6.70
N VAL A 204 -11.97 -6.34 -5.63
CA VAL A 204 -10.62 -6.09 -5.11
C VAL A 204 -9.97 -7.40 -4.67
N VAL A 205 -10.64 -8.18 -3.82
CA VAL A 205 -10.13 -9.47 -3.33
C VAL A 205 -9.84 -10.43 -4.48
N LYS A 206 -10.75 -10.50 -5.47
CA LYS A 206 -10.52 -11.32 -6.67
C LYS A 206 -9.31 -10.82 -7.48
N GLY A 207 -9.13 -9.52 -7.66
CA GLY A 207 -7.99 -8.93 -8.38
C GLY A 207 -6.65 -9.27 -7.72
N ILE A 208 -6.56 -9.10 -6.39
CA ILE A 208 -5.38 -9.48 -5.59
C ILE A 208 -5.10 -10.97 -5.72
N GLY A 209 -6.15 -11.81 -5.54
CA GLY A 209 -6.02 -13.26 -5.59
C GLY A 209 -5.59 -13.78 -6.95
N ASP A 210 -6.29 -13.40 -8.02
CA ASP A 210 -5.99 -13.87 -9.38
C ASP A 210 -4.56 -13.47 -9.80
N TYR A 211 -4.14 -12.24 -9.49
CA TYR A 211 -2.79 -11.77 -9.84
C TYR A 211 -1.71 -12.46 -9.01
N GLY A 212 -1.83 -12.43 -7.68
CA GLY A 212 -0.83 -13.00 -6.78
C GLY A 212 -0.69 -14.53 -6.94
N ASN A 213 -1.81 -15.24 -7.11
CA ASN A 213 -1.83 -16.70 -7.28
C ASN A 213 -1.16 -17.10 -8.60
N ALA A 214 -1.46 -16.41 -9.72
CA ALA A 214 -0.83 -16.70 -11.02
C ALA A 214 0.65 -16.28 -11.06
N PHE A 215 1.00 -15.15 -10.44
CA PHE A 215 2.40 -14.71 -10.28
C PHE A 215 3.20 -15.66 -9.37
N GLY A 216 2.56 -16.28 -8.39
CA GLY A 216 3.15 -17.27 -7.49
C GLY A 216 3.88 -16.64 -6.29
N VAL A 217 3.26 -15.67 -5.64
CA VAL A 217 3.66 -15.09 -4.35
C VAL A 217 2.58 -15.37 -3.30
N PRO A 218 2.94 -15.90 -2.10
CA PRO A 218 1.95 -16.17 -1.06
C PRO A 218 1.55 -14.90 -0.31
N VAL A 219 0.26 -14.78 0.03
CA VAL A 219 -0.24 -13.78 0.98
C VAL A 219 -0.17 -14.36 2.39
N LEU A 220 0.58 -13.73 3.29
CA LEU A 220 0.86 -14.24 4.64
C LEU A 220 0.14 -13.48 5.76
N GLY A 221 -0.45 -12.34 5.45
CA GLY A 221 -1.12 -11.49 6.44
C GLY A 221 -1.73 -10.27 5.80
N GLY A 222 -2.07 -9.31 6.63
CA GLY A 222 -2.73 -8.08 6.23
C GLY A 222 -3.95 -7.79 7.11
N GLU A 223 -4.68 -6.75 6.75
CA GLU A 223 -5.86 -6.30 7.48
C GLU A 223 -6.99 -5.91 6.54
N VAL A 224 -8.22 -6.04 7.00
CA VAL A 224 -9.43 -5.59 6.30
C VAL A 224 -10.36 -4.94 7.31
N ASN A 225 -10.66 -3.66 7.11
CA ASN A 225 -11.54 -2.88 7.97
C ASN A 225 -12.68 -2.26 7.18
N PHE A 226 -13.79 -2.02 7.89
CA PHE A 226 -15.02 -1.46 7.37
C PHE A 226 -15.43 -0.24 8.19
N ASP A 227 -15.54 0.92 7.53
CA ASP A 227 -16.03 2.16 8.13
C ASP A 227 -16.72 3.04 7.09
N GLU A 228 -17.73 3.80 7.51
CA GLU A 228 -18.52 4.66 6.62
C GLU A 228 -17.68 5.70 5.89
N SER A 229 -16.54 6.12 6.43
CA SER A 229 -15.62 7.07 5.80
C SER A 229 -15.05 6.58 4.47
N TYR A 230 -15.03 5.26 4.23
CA TYR A 230 -14.55 4.64 3.00
C TYR A 230 -15.66 4.23 2.02
N ASN A 231 -16.92 4.64 2.22
CA ASN A 231 -18.06 4.21 1.39
C ASN A 231 -17.86 4.47 -0.11
N THR A 232 -17.19 5.55 -0.46
CA THR A 232 -17.00 6.00 -1.86
C THR A 232 -15.54 6.01 -2.31
N ASN A 233 -14.62 5.84 -1.37
CA ASN A 233 -13.18 5.85 -1.62
C ASN A 233 -12.50 4.73 -0.81
N PRO A 234 -12.48 3.50 -1.33
CA PRO A 234 -11.79 2.39 -0.67
C PRO A 234 -10.28 2.61 -0.68
N LEU A 235 -9.59 2.09 0.34
CA LEU A 235 -8.13 2.06 0.35
C LEU A 235 -7.65 0.64 0.04
N VAL A 236 -6.73 0.54 -0.92
CA VAL A 236 -6.08 -0.70 -1.33
C VAL A 236 -4.58 -0.47 -1.28
N ASN A 237 -3.95 -0.96 -0.22
CA ASN A 237 -2.50 -0.85 -0.04
C ASN A 237 -1.89 -2.24 -0.11
N ALA A 238 -0.90 -2.44 -0.98
CA ALA A 238 -0.22 -3.70 -1.19
C ALA A 238 1.24 -3.61 -0.75
N MET A 239 1.67 -4.57 0.08
CA MET A 239 3.05 -4.71 0.53
C MET A 239 3.66 -5.97 -0.08
N SER A 240 4.88 -5.86 -0.61
CA SER A 240 5.66 -7.00 -1.08
C SER A 240 7.01 -7.07 -0.39
N VAL A 241 7.48 -8.30 -0.20
CA VAL A 241 8.74 -8.63 0.47
C VAL A 241 9.51 -9.65 -0.36
N GLY A 242 10.78 -9.36 -0.65
CA GLY A 242 11.64 -10.25 -1.41
C GLY A 242 12.99 -10.50 -0.74
N ILE A 243 13.65 -11.57 -1.15
CA ILE A 243 14.95 -11.97 -0.63
C ILE A 243 15.95 -12.10 -1.79
N MET A 244 17.18 -11.63 -1.57
CA MET A 244 18.30 -11.76 -2.51
C MET A 244 19.63 -11.99 -1.80
N ASP A 245 20.63 -12.45 -2.54
CA ASP A 245 22.03 -12.34 -2.12
C ASP A 245 22.46 -10.86 -2.17
N LYS A 246 23.20 -10.38 -1.18
CA LYS A 246 23.66 -8.97 -1.14
C LYS A 246 24.53 -8.58 -2.33
N ASN A 247 25.20 -9.56 -2.96
CA ASN A 247 26.07 -9.32 -4.11
C ASN A 247 25.28 -9.18 -5.43
N ASP A 248 24.01 -9.61 -5.45
CA ASP A 248 23.14 -9.59 -6.64
C ASP A 248 22.28 -8.31 -6.72
N MET A 249 22.49 -7.33 -5.81
CA MET A 249 21.75 -6.08 -5.80
C MET A 249 21.96 -5.29 -7.10
N ILE A 250 20.85 -4.90 -7.73
CA ILE A 250 20.82 -4.05 -8.91
C ILE A 250 20.27 -2.69 -8.53
N SER A 251 20.94 -1.64 -8.96
CA SER A 251 20.50 -0.27 -8.80
C SER A 251 19.75 0.22 -10.04
N ALA A 252 18.83 1.15 -9.84
CA ALA A 252 18.11 1.84 -10.91
C ALA A 252 18.98 2.94 -11.54
N ILE A 253 20.05 2.56 -12.26
CA ILE A 253 21.00 3.51 -12.86
C ILE A 253 21.21 3.26 -14.35
N ALA A 254 21.42 4.35 -15.12
CA ALA A 254 21.97 4.29 -16.46
C ALA A 254 23.33 5.01 -16.48
N LYS A 255 24.39 4.32 -16.88
CA LYS A 255 25.75 4.86 -16.82
C LYS A 255 26.61 4.28 -17.94
N GLY A 256 27.57 5.08 -18.40
CA GLY A 256 28.56 4.68 -19.42
C GLY A 256 28.07 4.98 -20.85
N LYS A 257 28.70 5.96 -21.48
CA LYS A 257 28.39 6.42 -22.86
C LYS A 257 28.32 5.27 -23.86
N GLY A 258 27.23 5.21 -24.61
CA GLY A 258 26.98 4.21 -25.65
C GLY A 258 26.55 2.84 -25.11
N ASN A 259 26.29 2.70 -23.80
CA ASN A 259 25.61 1.52 -23.26
C ASN A 259 24.17 1.51 -23.79
N PRO A 260 23.70 0.38 -24.37
CA PRO A 260 22.37 0.32 -24.96
C PRO A 260 21.29 0.27 -23.88
N ILE A 261 20.15 0.91 -24.20
CA ILE A 261 18.93 0.91 -23.40
C ILE A 261 17.88 0.03 -24.09
N TYR A 262 17.35 -0.92 -23.33
CA TYR A 262 16.32 -1.84 -23.76
C TYR A 262 15.02 -1.63 -23.00
N ILE A 263 13.90 -1.75 -23.72
CA ILE A 263 12.58 -2.01 -23.11
C ILE A 263 12.29 -3.51 -23.24
N VAL A 264 11.91 -4.12 -22.12
CA VAL A 264 11.65 -5.57 -22.05
C VAL A 264 10.30 -5.85 -21.42
N GLY A 265 9.69 -7.00 -21.75
CA GLY A 265 8.39 -7.44 -21.22
C GLY A 265 7.24 -7.26 -22.19
N SER A 266 6.10 -6.76 -21.71
CA SER A 266 4.87 -6.59 -22.50
C SER A 266 4.98 -5.46 -23.53
N SER A 267 4.11 -5.46 -24.55
CA SER A 267 4.00 -4.38 -25.51
C SER A 267 3.23 -3.19 -24.93
N THR A 268 3.62 -1.97 -25.32
CA THR A 268 3.03 -0.71 -24.86
C THR A 268 1.66 -0.47 -25.53
N GLY A 269 0.63 -0.20 -24.73
CA GLY A 269 -0.71 0.21 -25.15
C GLY A 269 -1.07 1.62 -24.68
N LYS A 270 -2.34 2.00 -24.79
CA LYS A 270 -2.88 3.30 -24.33
C LYS A 270 -3.45 3.26 -22.90
N ASP A 271 -3.12 2.25 -22.13
CA ASP A 271 -3.58 2.08 -20.77
C ASP A 271 -2.76 2.91 -19.78
N GLY A 272 -3.42 3.44 -18.74
CA GLY A 272 -2.80 4.21 -17.66
C GLY A 272 -2.25 5.59 -18.07
N ILE A 273 -2.57 6.10 -19.26
CA ILE A 273 -2.10 7.43 -19.68
C ILE A 273 -2.72 8.48 -18.76
N HIS A 274 -1.86 9.32 -18.15
CA HIS A 274 -2.22 10.26 -17.06
C HIS A 274 -2.69 9.60 -15.75
N GLY A 275 -2.40 8.32 -15.50
CA GLY A 275 -2.77 7.62 -14.26
C GLY A 275 -2.25 8.32 -13.00
N ALA A 276 -0.99 8.77 -12.98
CA ALA A 276 -0.41 9.53 -11.87
C ALA A 276 -1.10 10.90 -11.65
N THR A 277 -1.57 11.54 -12.72
CA THR A 277 -2.36 12.78 -12.63
C THR A 277 -3.76 12.50 -12.08
N PHE A 278 -4.41 11.41 -12.53
CA PHE A 278 -5.68 10.94 -11.99
C PHE A 278 -5.59 10.62 -10.48
N ALA A 279 -4.54 9.92 -10.05
CA ALA A 279 -4.27 9.65 -8.63
C ALA A 279 -3.96 10.90 -7.78
N SER A 280 -3.78 12.06 -8.42
CA SER A 280 -3.54 13.36 -7.79
C SER A 280 -4.76 14.30 -7.88
N ALA A 281 -5.97 13.78 -8.05
CA ALA A 281 -7.22 14.51 -8.13
C ALA A 281 -8.32 13.85 -7.27
N ASP A 282 -9.32 14.64 -6.86
CA ASP A 282 -10.46 14.12 -6.10
C ASP A 282 -11.33 13.19 -6.96
N LEU A 283 -11.88 12.13 -6.36
CA LEU A 283 -12.92 11.32 -7.00
C LEU A 283 -14.24 12.13 -7.10
N THR A 284 -14.98 11.98 -8.20
CA THR A 284 -16.24 12.63 -8.47
C THR A 284 -17.28 11.65 -9.02
N GLU A 285 -18.53 12.09 -9.18
CA GLU A 285 -19.58 11.28 -9.81
C GLU A 285 -19.23 10.89 -11.26
N ASP A 286 -18.39 11.69 -11.95
CA ASP A 286 -17.96 11.46 -13.33
C ASP A 286 -16.66 10.60 -13.43
N SER A 287 -16.06 10.16 -12.32
CA SER A 287 -14.79 9.40 -12.34
C SER A 287 -14.89 8.05 -13.06
N ALA A 288 -16.10 7.54 -13.31
CA ALA A 288 -16.29 6.37 -14.18
C ALA A 288 -15.84 6.59 -15.63
N ASP A 289 -15.77 7.85 -16.09
CA ASP A 289 -15.27 8.19 -17.43
C ASP A 289 -13.72 8.11 -17.51
N ASP A 290 -13.02 8.01 -16.37
CA ASP A 290 -11.56 7.90 -16.28
C ASP A 290 -11.04 6.45 -16.43
N ILE A 291 -11.90 5.47 -16.74
CA ILE A 291 -11.51 4.06 -17.00
C ILE A 291 -10.27 3.94 -17.94
N PRO A 292 -10.10 4.77 -19.01
CA PRO A 292 -8.90 4.71 -19.84
C PRO A 292 -7.59 5.04 -19.10
N SER A 293 -7.65 5.72 -17.96
CA SER A 293 -6.50 6.02 -17.11
C SER A 293 -6.11 4.84 -16.20
N ILE A 294 -6.88 3.74 -16.21
CA ILE A 294 -6.62 2.55 -15.41
C ILE A 294 -5.76 1.56 -16.18
N GLN A 295 -4.82 1.00 -15.47
CA GLN A 295 -3.90 -0.01 -16.00
C GLN A 295 -4.60 -1.37 -16.11
N VAL A 296 -4.10 -2.23 -17.00
CA VAL A 296 -4.55 -3.62 -17.16
C VAL A 296 -3.37 -4.55 -16.92
N GLY A 297 -3.51 -5.47 -15.97
CA GLY A 297 -2.45 -6.39 -15.57
C GLY A 297 -2.58 -7.77 -16.20
N ASP A 298 -1.42 -8.39 -16.52
CA ASP A 298 -1.27 -9.78 -16.96
C ASP A 298 -0.27 -10.52 -16.06
N PRO A 299 -0.74 -11.22 -15.01
CA PRO A 299 0.15 -11.88 -14.06
C PRO A 299 1.02 -13.00 -14.67
N PHE A 300 0.60 -13.58 -15.80
CA PHE A 300 1.42 -14.56 -16.50
C PHE A 300 2.64 -13.90 -17.16
N GLN A 301 2.44 -12.77 -17.83
CA GLN A 301 3.55 -11.98 -18.38
C GLN A 301 4.47 -11.46 -17.29
N GLU A 302 3.92 -11.00 -16.17
CA GLU A 302 4.70 -10.55 -15.00
C GLU A 302 5.56 -11.69 -14.44
N LYS A 303 5.01 -12.91 -14.39
CA LYS A 303 5.77 -14.10 -13.96
C LYS A 303 6.95 -14.41 -14.88
N LEU A 304 6.77 -14.34 -16.18
CA LEU A 304 7.86 -14.53 -17.14
C LEU A 304 8.90 -13.41 -17.00
N LEU A 305 8.45 -12.17 -16.83
CA LEU A 305 9.32 -11.00 -16.62
C LEU A 305 10.17 -11.13 -15.36
N LEU A 306 9.58 -11.58 -14.23
CA LEU A 306 10.31 -11.90 -13.00
C LEU A 306 11.45 -12.88 -13.25
N GLU A 307 11.15 -14.02 -13.89
CA GLU A 307 12.18 -15.06 -14.10
C GLU A 307 13.29 -14.58 -15.03
N ALA A 308 12.95 -13.89 -16.12
CA ALA A 308 13.92 -13.31 -17.05
C ALA A 308 14.80 -12.23 -16.37
N SER A 309 14.19 -11.35 -15.56
CA SER A 309 14.90 -10.29 -14.84
C SER A 309 15.88 -10.85 -13.80
N LEU A 310 15.47 -11.86 -13.03
CA LEU A 310 16.33 -12.52 -12.05
C LEU A 310 17.42 -13.38 -12.71
N GLU A 311 17.21 -13.90 -13.91
CA GLU A 311 18.24 -14.57 -14.69
C GLU A 311 19.27 -13.55 -15.20
N LEU A 312 18.81 -12.40 -15.71
CA LEU A 312 19.67 -11.30 -16.15
C LEU A 312 20.51 -10.73 -15.00
N ALA A 313 19.92 -10.57 -13.82
CA ALA A 313 20.55 -10.07 -12.59
C ALA A 313 21.82 -10.84 -12.21
N LYS A 314 21.88 -12.14 -12.53
CA LYS A 314 23.02 -13.01 -12.24
C LYS A 314 24.14 -12.93 -13.28
N THR A 315 23.97 -12.10 -14.32
CA THR A 315 24.97 -11.94 -15.37
C THR A 315 25.84 -10.71 -15.13
N ASP A 316 26.97 -10.65 -15.81
CA ASP A 316 27.83 -9.45 -15.82
C ASP A 316 27.42 -8.42 -16.90
N ALA A 317 26.28 -8.64 -17.58
CA ALA A 317 25.82 -7.79 -18.68
C ALA A 317 25.10 -6.54 -18.21
N ILE A 318 24.40 -6.60 -17.08
CA ILE A 318 23.55 -5.52 -16.58
C ILE A 318 24.37 -4.37 -15.99
N VAL A 319 23.92 -3.12 -16.24
CA VAL A 319 24.39 -1.90 -15.59
C VAL A 319 23.36 -1.45 -14.56
N GLY A 320 22.08 -1.41 -14.95
CA GLY A 320 20.98 -1.07 -14.07
C GLY A 320 19.65 -1.43 -14.70
N MET A 321 18.60 -1.43 -13.88
CA MET A 321 17.26 -1.83 -14.26
C MET A 321 16.25 -1.02 -13.45
N GLN A 322 15.14 -0.62 -14.10
CA GLN A 322 14.04 0.12 -13.50
C GLN A 322 12.72 -0.42 -14.04
N ASP A 323 11.72 -0.53 -13.19
CA ASP A 323 10.36 -0.84 -13.62
C ASP A 323 9.71 0.37 -14.30
N MET A 324 8.61 0.16 -14.98
CA MET A 324 7.77 1.19 -15.56
C MET A 324 6.45 1.24 -14.80
N GLY A 325 6.48 1.88 -13.64
CA GLY A 325 5.32 2.17 -12.81
C GLY A 325 4.56 3.41 -13.30
N ALA A 326 4.19 4.29 -12.38
CA ALA A 326 3.57 5.58 -12.69
C ALA A 326 4.41 6.38 -13.69
N ALA A 327 3.76 7.04 -14.63
CA ALA A 327 4.37 7.81 -15.73
C ALA A 327 5.18 6.99 -16.77
N GLY A 328 5.21 5.68 -16.71
CA GLY A 328 5.72 4.80 -17.75
C GLY A 328 7.20 5.01 -18.14
N ILE A 329 7.50 5.15 -19.44
CA ILE A 329 8.89 5.27 -19.95
C ILE A 329 9.58 6.51 -19.41
N ILE A 330 8.87 7.61 -19.22
CA ILE A 330 9.50 8.86 -18.76
C ILE A 330 9.98 8.76 -17.30
N CYS A 331 9.24 8.06 -16.42
CA CYS A 331 9.68 7.83 -15.05
C CYS A 331 10.99 7.04 -15.02
N SER A 332 11.01 5.86 -15.62
CA SER A 332 12.20 5.00 -15.61
C SER A 332 13.41 5.65 -16.28
N THR A 333 13.24 6.36 -17.39
CA THR A 333 14.37 7.06 -18.05
C THR A 333 14.90 8.21 -17.22
N SER A 334 14.03 9.00 -16.57
CA SER A 334 14.46 10.13 -15.74
C SER A 334 15.17 9.69 -14.47
N GLU A 335 14.65 8.70 -13.76
CA GLU A 335 15.25 8.20 -12.52
C GLU A 335 16.60 7.53 -12.76
N MET A 336 16.68 6.63 -13.76
CA MET A 336 17.95 5.98 -14.11
C MET A 336 19.00 6.96 -14.60
N SER A 337 18.62 7.99 -15.35
CA SER A 337 19.54 9.04 -15.83
C SER A 337 20.03 9.92 -14.71
N ALA A 338 19.13 10.48 -13.90
CA ALA A 338 19.50 11.36 -12.78
C ALA A 338 20.42 10.65 -11.79
N LYS A 339 20.10 9.42 -11.40
CA LYS A 339 20.94 8.63 -10.50
C LYS A 339 22.27 8.22 -11.11
N GLY A 340 22.31 8.00 -12.44
CA GLY A 340 23.50 7.66 -13.18
C GLY A 340 24.39 8.87 -13.53
N GLU A 341 23.94 10.09 -13.25
CA GLU A 341 24.58 11.36 -13.64
C GLU A 341 24.88 11.38 -15.15
N SER A 342 23.90 10.97 -15.96
CA SER A 342 24.02 10.80 -17.41
C SER A 342 22.68 11.11 -18.10
N GLY A 343 22.67 11.22 -19.42
CA GLY A 343 21.45 11.32 -20.20
C GLY A 343 21.16 10.08 -21.04
N MET A 344 20.04 10.11 -21.73
CA MET A 344 19.66 9.06 -22.68
C MET A 344 19.15 9.67 -23.99
N LYS A 345 19.42 8.96 -25.09
CA LYS A 345 18.80 9.21 -26.39
C LYS A 345 17.94 8.01 -26.75
N ILE A 346 16.63 8.24 -26.85
CA ILE A 346 15.61 7.18 -27.02
C ILE A 346 14.84 7.43 -28.34
N ASP A 347 14.66 6.38 -29.14
CA ASP A 347 13.78 6.38 -30.31
C ASP A 347 12.48 5.63 -30.01
N LEU A 348 11.41 6.36 -29.83
CA LEU A 348 10.08 5.84 -29.52
C LEU A 348 9.49 5.00 -30.66
N SER A 349 10.02 5.11 -31.89
CA SER A 349 9.59 4.28 -33.02
C SER A 349 10.00 2.81 -32.87
N LEU A 350 10.95 2.52 -31.96
CA LEU A 350 11.47 1.18 -31.69
C LEU A 350 10.75 0.49 -30.52
N VAL A 351 9.88 1.21 -29.81
CA VAL A 351 9.09 0.65 -28.70
C VAL A 351 8.04 -0.34 -29.25
N PRO A 352 7.98 -1.60 -28.74
CA PRO A 352 6.94 -2.54 -29.13
C PRO A 352 5.55 -2.05 -28.73
N LEU A 353 4.65 -1.89 -29.69
CA LEU A 353 3.31 -1.34 -29.47
C LEU A 353 2.22 -2.40 -29.67
N ARG A 354 1.20 -2.41 -28.80
CA ARG A 354 -0.04 -3.21 -28.97
C ARG A 354 -1.04 -2.57 -29.93
N GLN A 355 -0.93 -1.26 -30.12
CA GLN A 355 -1.88 -0.47 -30.92
C GLN A 355 -1.13 0.35 -31.96
N ASN A 356 -1.62 0.32 -33.19
CA ASN A 356 -1.16 1.22 -34.22
C ASN A 356 -1.70 2.65 -33.97
N ASN A 357 -0.97 3.67 -34.40
CA ASN A 357 -1.36 5.08 -34.27
C ASN A 357 -1.31 5.67 -32.85
N MET A 358 -0.30 5.32 -32.08
CA MET A 358 0.03 6.04 -30.86
C MET A 358 0.86 7.30 -31.19
N GLU A 359 0.56 8.39 -30.47
CA GLU A 359 1.36 9.61 -30.53
C GLU A 359 2.58 9.50 -29.58
N ALA A 360 3.59 10.34 -29.76
CA ALA A 360 4.84 10.28 -28.99
C ALA A 360 4.60 10.42 -27.48
N TRP A 361 3.76 11.37 -27.06
CA TRP A 361 3.41 11.56 -25.65
C TRP A 361 2.61 10.38 -25.07
N GLU A 362 1.74 9.74 -25.86
CA GLU A 362 1.00 8.54 -25.47
C GLU A 362 1.95 7.35 -25.20
N ILE A 363 3.00 7.19 -26.01
CA ILE A 363 4.01 6.14 -25.81
C ILE A 363 4.83 6.40 -24.55
N LEU A 364 5.23 7.65 -24.32
CA LEU A 364 6.04 8.05 -23.17
C LEU A 364 5.32 7.89 -21.83
N LEU A 365 4.03 8.29 -21.78
CA LEU A 365 3.25 8.37 -20.56
C LEU A 365 2.38 7.11 -20.31
N SER A 366 2.39 6.15 -21.23
CA SER A 366 1.67 4.89 -21.05
C SER A 366 2.19 4.15 -19.82
N GLU A 367 1.28 3.74 -18.94
CA GLU A 367 1.57 2.93 -17.76
C GLU A 367 1.20 1.45 -17.97
N SER A 368 1.29 0.97 -19.24
CA SER A 368 1.13 -0.46 -19.52
C SER A 368 2.04 -1.27 -18.62
N GLN A 369 1.45 -2.27 -17.97
CA GLN A 369 2.11 -3.08 -16.94
C GLN A 369 3.12 -4.06 -17.55
N GLU A 370 3.84 -4.77 -16.71
CA GLU A 370 4.77 -5.86 -17.05
C GLU A 370 5.88 -5.42 -18.01
N ARG A 371 6.40 -4.19 -17.83
CA ARG A 371 7.52 -3.65 -18.62
C ARG A 371 8.64 -3.16 -17.72
N MET A 372 9.88 -3.28 -18.20
CA MET A 372 11.06 -2.74 -17.53
C MET A 372 12.01 -2.07 -18.51
N LEU A 373 12.76 -1.09 -18.01
CA LEU A 373 13.87 -0.45 -18.70
C LEU A 373 15.19 -1.04 -18.19
N VAL A 374 16.05 -1.46 -19.12
CA VAL A 374 17.32 -2.12 -18.76
C VAL A 374 18.47 -1.42 -19.47
N CYS A 375 19.50 -1.02 -18.71
CA CYS A 375 20.78 -0.54 -19.25
C CYS A 375 21.79 -1.69 -19.25
N ILE A 376 22.32 -2.01 -20.43
CA ILE A 376 23.22 -3.14 -20.68
C ILE A 376 24.63 -2.64 -21.02
N LYS A 377 25.65 -3.35 -20.58
CA LYS A 377 27.05 -3.07 -20.98
C LYS A 377 27.22 -3.30 -22.47
N LYS A 378 27.75 -2.29 -23.16
CA LYS A 378 28.07 -2.38 -24.59
C LYS A 378 28.89 -3.64 -24.92
N GLY A 379 28.46 -4.41 -25.93
CA GLY A 379 29.06 -5.68 -26.36
C GLY A 379 28.50 -6.91 -25.64
N LYS A 380 27.52 -6.73 -24.74
CA LYS A 380 26.82 -7.82 -24.02
C LYS A 380 25.34 -7.94 -24.45
N GLU A 381 24.95 -7.28 -25.53
CA GLU A 381 23.55 -7.19 -26.00
C GLU A 381 22.92 -8.57 -26.20
N HIS A 382 23.67 -9.53 -26.78
CA HIS A 382 23.21 -10.90 -27.02
C HIS A 382 22.73 -11.62 -25.75
N ILE A 383 23.29 -11.28 -24.57
CA ILE A 383 22.89 -11.93 -23.31
C ILE A 383 21.46 -11.56 -22.93
N VAL A 384 21.10 -10.27 -23.02
CA VAL A 384 19.73 -9.85 -22.72
C VAL A 384 18.76 -10.38 -23.77
N GLU A 385 19.12 -10.31 -25.06
CA GLU A 385 18.30 -10.80 -26.16
C GLU A 385 18.01 -12.31 -26.04
N ASP A 386 19.02 -13.14 -25.77
CA ASP A 386 18.88 -14.58 -25.57
C ASP A 386 18.02 -14.94 -24.36
N ILE A 387 18.19 -14.23 -23.22
CA ILE A 387 17.39 -14.47 -22.00
C ILE A 387 15.92 -14.16 -22.26
N PHE A 388 15.58 -12.97 -22.78
CA PHE A 388 14.20 -12.58 -23.02
C PHE A 388 13.54 -13.39 -24.15
N ALA A 389 14.27 -13.79 -25.17
CA ALA A 389 13.80 -14.75 -26.18
C ALA A 389 13.46 -16.11 -25.59
N LYS A 390 14.26 -16.64 -24.66
CA LYS A 390 14.00 -17.89 -23.92
C LYS A 390 12.68 -17.85 -23.18
N TRP A 391 12.31 -16.68 -22.62
CA TRP A 391 11.09 -16.48 -21.83
C TRP A 391 9.91 -15.99 -22.68
N ASP A 392 10.03 -15.94 -24.02
CA ASP A 392 8.99 -15.46 -24.96
C ASP A 392 8.49 -14.03 -24.66
N LEU A 393 9.42 -13.14 -24.31
CA LEU A 393 9.16 -11.74 -23.98
C LEU A 393 9.74 -10.79 -25.02
N ASN A 394 9.11 -9.62 -25.22
CA ASN A 394 9.74 -8.57 -26.03
C ASN A 394 11.06 -8.12 -25.41
N CYS A 395 12.02 -7.85 -26.29
CA CYS A 395 13.31 -7.27 -25.94
C CYS A 395 13.74 -6.35 -27.08
N ALA A 396 13.52 -5.04 -26.91
CA ALA A 396 13.77 -4.07 -27.96
C ALA A 396 14.80 -3.03 -27.48
N ARG A 397 15.90 -2.89 -28.24
CA ARG A 397 16.84 -1.79 -28.04
C ARG A 397 16.18 -0.50 -28.54
N ILE A 398 15.89 0.42 -27.61
CA ILE A 398 15.21 1.69 -27.90
C ILE A 398 16.13 2.90 -27.84
N GLY A 399 17.37 2.75 -27.37
CA GLY A 399 18.29 3.88 -27.25
C GLY A 399 19.65 3.55 -26.68
N GLU A 400 20.32 4.60 -26.23
CA GLU A 400 21.65 4.50 -25.61
C GLU A 400 21.90 5.63 -24.59
N VAL A 401 22.82 5.39 -23.67
CA VAL A 401 23.33 6.39 -22.70
C VAL A 401 24.20 7.42 -23.40
N ILE A 402 24.04 8.70 -23.08
CA ILE A 402 24.83 9.84 -23.55
C ILE A 402 25.51 10.57 -22.37
N ASP A 403 26.52 11.39 -22.66
CA ASP A 403 27.27 12.16 -21.63
C ASP A 403 26.55 13.46 -21.21
N GLU A 404 25.64 13.96 -22.07
CA GLU A 404 24.85 15.16 -21.76
C GLU A 404 23.79 14.83 -20.71
N ASP A 405 23.59 15.69 -19.72
CA ASP A 405 22.51 15.55 -18.71
C ASP A 405 21.14 15.91 -19.29
N LYS A 406 20.70 15.14 -20.29
CA LYS A 406 19.44 15.35 -21.00
C LYS A 406 18.80 14.04 -21.42
N LEU A 407 17.49 14.03 -21.38
CA LEU A 407 16.67 13.03 -22.04
C LEU A 407 16.24 13.57 -23.41
N ILE A 408 16.63 12.88 -24.47
CA ILE A 408 16.30 13.23 -25.86
C ILE A 408 15.44 12.13 -26.45
N PHE A 409 14.17 12.46 -26.73
CA PHE A 409 13.23 11.53 -27.34
C PHE A 409 12.99 11.88 -28.80
N SER A 410 13.13 10.89 -29.70
CA SER A 410 12.79 10.99 -31.12
C SER A 410 11.62 10.06 -31.46
N TYR A 411 10.83 10.46 -32.45
CA TYR A 411 9.73 9.67 -33.00
C TYR A 411 9.63 9.92 -34.51
N LYS A 412 9.64 8.84 -35.29
CA LYS A 412 9.59 8.89 -36.75
C LYS A 412 10.69 9.81 -37.37
N GLY A 413 11.85 9.83 -36.71
CA GLY A 413 13.03 10.56 -37.17
C GLY A 413 13.10 12.02 -36.73
N GLU A 414 12.11 12.53 -36.01
CA GLU A 414 12.07 13.90 -35.48
C GLU A 414 12.27 13.89 -33.96
N VAL A 415 12.98 14.88 -33.38
CA VAL A 415 13.07 15.07 -31.94
C VAL A 415 11.73 15.64 -31.42
N VAL A 416 11.07 14.92 -30.51
CA VAL A 416 9.75 15.27 -29.99
C VAL A 416 9.79 15.81 -28.55
N ALA A 417 10.88 15.56 -27.82
CA ALA A 417 11.14 16.16 -26.52
C ALA A 417 12.63 16.19 -26.19
N GLU A 418 13.05 17.25 -25.51
CA GLU A 418 14.39 17.40 -24.95
C GLU A 418 14.27 18.06 -23.59
N VAL A 419 14.54 17.30 -22.49
CA VAL A 419 14.33 17.74 -21.10
C VAL A 419 15.53 17.35 -20.22
N PRO A 420 15.93 18.19 -19.23
CA PRO A 420 16.92 17.81 -18.24
C PRO A 420 16.40 16.70 -17.33
N ALA A 421 17.11 15.57 -17.23
CA ALA A 421 16.67 14.42 -16.43
C ALA A 421 16.45 14.76 -14.96
N GLU A 422 17.41 15.49 -14.35
CA GLU A 422 17.34 15.91 -12.93
C GLU A 422 16.10 16.75 -12.63
N SER A 423 15.59 17.53 -13.60
CA SER A 423 14.40 18.37 -13.40
C SER A 423 13.10 17.58 -13.19
N LEU A 424 13.10 16.30 -13.47
CA LEU A 424 11.91 15.42 -13.42
C LEU A 424 11.84 14.55 -12.19
N VAL A 425 12.97 14.33 -11.50
CA VAL A 425 13.07 13.41 -10.38
C VAL A 425 12.80 14.07 -9.04
N LEU A 426 12.52 13.26 -8.03
CA LEU A 426 12.25 13.68 -6.66
C LEU A 426 13.41 14.54 -6.09
N GLY A 427 13.07 15.77 -5.67
CA GLY A 427 14.05 16.71 -5.11
C GLY A 427 14.87 17.48 -6.14
N GLY A 428 14.66 17.22 -7.46
CA GLY A 428 15.33 17.93 -8.54
C GLY A 428 14.62 19.21 -8.97
N GLY A 429 13.64 19.12 -9.87
CA GLY A 429 13.00 20.27 -10.52
C GLY A 429 11.67 20.71 -9.94
N ALA A 430 10.86 19.79 -9.44
CA ALA A 430 9.52 20.08 -8.95
C ALA A 430 9.55 21.10 -7.80
N PRO A 431 8.58 22.03 -7.72
CA PRO A 431 8.43 22.90 -6.56
C PRO A 431 8.22 22.09 -5.28
N VAL A 432 8.72 22.61 -4.15
CA VAL A 432 8.43 22.08 -2.82
C VAL A 432 7.57 23.10 -2.10
N TYR A 433 6.31 22.76 -1.86
CA TYR A 433 5.36 23.69 -1.27
C TYR A 433 5.36 23.62 0.26
N GLU A 434 5.28 24.80 0.88
CA GLU A 434 4.98 24.96 2.28
C GLU A 434 3.48 25.20 2.41
N ARG A 435 2.73 24.19 2.86
CA ARG A 435 1.28 24.27 3.03
C ARG A 435 0.95 24.73 4.44
N GLU A 436 -0.07 25.55 4.55
CA GLU A 436 -0.69 25.91 5.82
C GLU A 436 -1.35 24.66 6.42
N TYR A 437 -1.24 24.47 7.74
CA TYR A 437 -1.93 23.42 8.47
C TYR A 437 -2.47 23.96 9.79
N VAL A 438 -3.73 23.61 10.06
CA VAL A 438 -4.49 24.10 11.21
C VAL A 438 -5.23 22.94 11.85
N GLU A 439 -5.15 22.84 13.20
CA GLU A 439 -5.90 21.83 13.95
C GLU A 439 -7.41 21.95 13.64
N PRO A 440 -8.07 20.85 13.24
CA PRO A 440 -9.51 20.87 12.96
C PRO A 440 -10.32 21.20 14.21
N GLU A 441 -11.38 22.04 14.06
CA GLU A 441 -12.25 22.39 15.18
C GLU A 441 -12.92 21.15 15.81
N PHE A 442 -13.19 20.11 15.01
CA PHE A 442 -13.81 18.89 15.50
C PHE A 442 -12.92 18.10 16.49
N MET A 443 -11.62 18.37 16.56
CA MET A 443 -10.70 17.71 17.50
C MET A 443 -11.09 17.94 18.95
N GLU A 444 -11.76 19.07 19.25
CA GLU A 444 -12.25 19.35 20.61
C GLU A 444 -13.29 18.31 21.09
N GLU A 445 -14.06 17.72 20.15
CA GLU A 445 -15.07 16.71 20.45
C GLU A 445 -14.46 15.33 20.80
N TYR A 446 -13.18 15.13 20.48
CA TYR A 446 -12.44 13.89 20.81
C TYR A 446 -11.65 13.99 22.11
N LYS A 447 -11.53 15.18 22.74
CA LYS A 447 -10.67 15.35 23.93
C LYS A 447 -11.24 14.77 25.20
N HIS A 448 -12.55 14.55 25.28
CA HIS A 448 -13.24 14.15 26.50
C HIS A 448 -14.31 13.10 26.25
N PHE A 449 -14.24 12.05 27.02
CA PHE A 449 -15.31 11.05 27.15
C PHE A 449 -15.42 10.64 28.64
N ASP A 450 -16.64 10.65 29.16
CA ASP A 450 -16.90 10.16 30.53
C ASP A 450 -17.42 8.73 30.47
N ILE A 451 -16.61 7.77 30.89
CA ILE A 451 -16.97 6.36 30.90
C ILE A 451 -18.22 6.08 31.78
N ASN A 452 -18.48 6.90 32.82
CA ASN A 452 -19.65 6.76 33.67
C ASN A 452 -20.96 7.15 32.96
N SER A 453 -20.89 7.73 31.75
CA SER A 453 -22.07 7.90 30.90
C SER A 453 -22.68 6.57 30.42
N ILE A 454 -21.91 5.49 30.55
CA ILE A 454 -22.34 4.09 30.35
C ILE A 454 -22.28 3.41 31.72
N PRO A 455 -23.41 3.24 32.45
CA PRO A 455 -23.41 2.54 33.73
C PRO A 455 -23.01 1.08 33.56
N GLU A 456 -22.09 0.59 34.35
CA GLU A 456 -21.59 -0.80 34.27
C GLU A 456 -22.68 -1.83 34.49
N GLU A 457 -23.63 -1.54 35.38
CA GLU A 457 -24.77 -2.40 35.71
C GLU A 457 -25.77 -2.56 34.53
N ASP A 458 -25.73 -1.70 33.55
CA ASP A 458 -26.58 -1.77 32.34
C ASP A 458 -25.94 -2.59 31.20
N VAL A 459 -24.69 -3.06 31.37
CA VAL A 459 -23.95 -3.78 30.31
C VAL A 459 -24.17 -5.29 30.45
N ASP A 460 -24.75 -5.89 29.41
CA ASP A 460 -24.79 -7.36 29.26
C ASP A 460 -23.51 -7.86 28.60
N LEU A 461 -22.57 -8.39 29.40
CA LEU A 461 -21.26 -8.85 28.94
C LEU A 461 -21.37 -9.99 27.90
N HIS A 462 -22.42 -10.86 27.98
CA HIS A 462 -22.64 -11.93 26.98
C HIS A 462 -23.09 -11.37 25.64
N ASP A 463 -23.94 -10.34 25.65
CA ASP A 463 -24.39 -9.69 24.43
C ASP A 463 -23.23 -8.96 23.74
N VAL A 464 -22.41 -8.24 24.51
CA VAL A 464 -21.18 -7.58 24.00
C VAL A 464 -20.21 -8.61 23.40
N ALA A 465 -19.92 -9.71 24.14
CA ALA A 465 -19.03 -10.77 23.68
C ALA A 465 -19.50 -11.39 22.35
N THR A 466 -20.81 -11.67 22.26
CA THR A 466 -21.42 -12.20 21.04
C THR A 466 -21.36 -11.19 19.89
N PHE A 467 -21.69 -9.93 20.15
CA PHE A 467 -21.66 -8.85 19.17
C PHE A 467 -20.24 -8.68 18.59
N LEU A 468 -19.24 -8.54 19.46
CA LEU A 468 -17.85 -8.35 19.00
C LEU A 468 -17.31 -9.54 18.23
N THR A 469 -17.58 -10.78 18.71
CA THR A 469 -17.17 -12.02 18.02
C THR A 469 -17.69 -12.08 16.56
N GLY A 470 -18.91 -11.58 16.32
CA GLY A 470 -19.54 -11.57 14.99
C GLY A 470 -19.36 -10.27 14.22
N HIS A 471 -18.73 -9.24 14.79
CA HIS A 471 -18.58 -7.94 14.14
C HIS A 471 -17.56 -7.99 12.98
N PRO A 472 -17.86 -7.45 11.78
CA PRO A 472 -16.99 -7.58 10.59
C PRO A 472 -15.54 -7.08 10.79
N ASN A 473 -15.31 -6.07 11.64
CA ASN A 473 -13.95 -5.59 11.94
C ASN A 473 -13.17 -6.56 12.82
N ILE A 474 -13.84 -7.29 13.71
CA ILE A 474 -13.23 -8.27 14.62
C ILE A 474 -13.20 -9.67 14.00
N ALA A 475 -14.31 -10.14 13.47
CA ALA A 475 -14.47 -11.48 12.92
C ALA A 475 -13.41 -11.87 11.89
N SER A 476 -13.21 -13.16 11.72
CA SER A 476 -12.25 -13.73 10.77
C SER A 476 -12.42 -13.17 9.36
N LYS A 477 -11.32 -12.78 8.76
CA LYS A 477 -11.28 -12.38 7.36
C LYS A 477 -11.22 -13.58 6.41
N ARG A 478 -11.72 -14.74 6.86
CA ARG A 478 -11.68 -16.04 6.16
C ARG A 478 -12.18 -15.96 4.73
N TRP A 479 -13.33 -15.30 4.49
CA TRP A 479 -13.88 -15.09 3.17
C TRP A 479 -12.89 -14.38 2.21
N VAL A 480 -12.00 -13.53 2.73
CA VAL A 480 -10.95 -12.83 1.97
C VAL A 480 -9.77 -13.75 1.73
N TYR A 481 -9.12 -14.25 2.79
CA TYR A 481 -7.84 -14.95 2.66
C TYR A 481 -7.94 -16.36 2.06
N GLU A 482 -9.11 -17.00 2.05
CA GLU A 482 -9.33 -18.29 1.34
C GLU A 482 -9.22 -18.16 -0.18
N GLN A 483 -9.26 -16.94 -0.73
CA GLN A 483 -9.08 -16.68 -2.16
C GLN A 483 -7.61 -16.50 -2.55
N TYR A 484 -6.73 -16.40 -1.57
CA TYR A 484 -5.29 -16.18 -1.75
C TYR A 484 -4.50 -17.47 -1.52
N ASP A 485 -3.50 -17.73 -2.37
CA ASP A 485 -2.52 -18.76 -2.08
C ASP A 485 -1.61 -18.29 -0.93
N SER A 486 -1.57 -19.07 0.14
CA SER A 486 -0.70 -18.84 1.29
C SER A 486 0.46 -19.82 1.37
N MET A 487 0.53 -20.83 0.46
CA MET A 487 1.45 -21.97 0.56
C MET A 487 2.48 -22.05 -0.57
N VAL A 488 2.30 -21.32 -1.65
CA VAL A 488 3.21 -21.32 -2.79
C VAL A 488 4.65 -21.05 -2.31
N ARG A 489 5.64 -21.76 -2.90
CA ARG A 489 7.04 -21.76 -2.47
C ARG A 489 7.32 -22.41 -1.10
N THR A 490 6.31 -22.81 -0.33
CA THR A 490 6.45 -23.43 1.01
C THR A 490 7.32 -22.60 1.96
N VAL A 491 7.12 -21.29 1.97
CA VAL A 491 7.85 -20.34 2.85
C VAL A 491 7.06 -19.93 4.09
N ASN A 492 5.72 -20.10 4.07
CA ASN A 492 4.85 -19.74 5.17
C ASN A 492 5.07 -20.66 6.38
N MET A 493 5.39 -20.09 7.53
CA MET A 493 5.56 -20.81 8.80
C MET A 493 4.29 -20.82 9.66
N THR A 494 3.29 -19.98 9.35
CA THR A 494 2.12 -19.74 10.21
C THR A 494 0.90 -20.56 9.84
N THR A 495 0.93 -21.37 8.78
CA THR A 495 -0.21 -22.16 8.27
C THR A 495 -0.90 -23.00 9.35
N ASN A 496 -0.13 -23.68 10.21
CA ASN A 496 -0.66 -24.55 11.29
C ASN A 496 -0.35 -23.99 12.69
N LYS A 497 0.34 -22.86 12.77
CA LYS A 497 0.74 -22.19 14.01
C LYS A 497 0.61 -20.69 13.78
N PRO A 498 -0.61 -20.15 13.77
CA PRO A 498 -0.81 -18.73 13.58
C PRO A 498 -0.08 -17.92 14.63
N SER A 499 0.41 -16.76 14.27
CA SER A 499 1.08 -15.78 15.13
C SER A 499 0.70 -14.38 14.73
N ASP A 500 0.97 -13.38 15.57
CA ASP A 500 0.56 -11.98 15.38
C ASP A 500 1.17 -11.33 14.14
N ALA A 501 2.23 -11.91 13.60
CA ALA A 501 2.80 -11.50 12.31
C ALA A 501 2.96 -12.70 11.37
N GLY A 502 2.86 -12.45 10.06
CA GLY A 502 3.16 -13.45 9.04
C GLY A 502 4.65 -13.83 9.06
N MET A 503 4.95 -15.14 9.11
CA MET A 503 6.33 -15.62 9.24
C MET A 503 6.86 -16.26 7.96
N VAL A 504 7.98 -15.76 7.45
CA VAL A 504 8.68 -16.27 6.25
C VAL A 504 9.88 -17.10 6.64
N ASN A 505 9.88 -18.36 6.25
CA ASN A 505 11.05 -19.24 6.32
C ASN A 505 12.12 -18.80 5.31
N VAL A 506 13.22 -18.22 5.76
CA VAL A 506 14.40 -17.98 4.93
C VAL A 506 15.11 -19.31 4.69
N LYS A 507 14.82 -19.95 3.56
CA LYS A 507 15.31 -21.30 3.24
C LYS A 507 16.83 -21.39 3.25
N GLY A 508 17.36 -22.50 3.75
CA GLY A 508 18.80 -22.74 3.85
C GLY A 508 19.51 -22.04 5.02
N THR A 509 18.76 -21.33 5.87
CA THR A 509 19.26 -20.64 7.07
C THR A 509 18.44 -21.00 8.30
N ASN A 510 18.87 -20.55 9.49
CA ASN A 510 18.05 -20.61 10.71
C ASN A 510 17.15 -19.36 10.87
N THR A 511 17.27 -18.37 10.00
CA THR A 511 16.57 -17.10 10.08
C THR A 511 15.13 -17.19 9.54
N ALA A 512 14.19 -16.51 10.18
CA ALA A 512 12.88 -16.21 9.64
C ALA A 512 12.64 -14.69 9.63
N LEU A 513 11.74 -14.24 8.76
CA LEU A 513 11.25 -12.86 8.76
C LEU A 513 9.83 -12.83 9.34
N ALA A 514 9.54 -11.80 10.12
CA ALA A 514 8.22 -11.51 10.63
C ALA A 514 7.70 -10.25 9.94
N LEU A 515 6.46 -10.24 9.49
CA LEU A 515 5.87 -9.21 8.65
C LEU A 515 4.47 -8.86 9.13
N THR A 516 4.18 -7.55 9.26
CA THR A 516 2.82 -7.08 9.60
C THR A 516 2.49 -5.78 8.87
N THR A 517 1.19 -5.46 8.79
CA THR A 517 0.64 -4.16 8.39
C THR A 517 -0.38 -3.74 9.42
N ASP A 518 -0.25 -2.54 9.99
CA ASP A 518 -1.06 -2.09 11.11
C ASP A 518 -1.48 -0.62 10.96
N CYS A 519 -2.75 -0.32 11.22
CA CYS A 519 -3.29 1.02 11.40
C CYS A 519 -4.72 0.97 11.95
N ASN A 520 -4.99 1.63 13.08
CA ASN A 520 -6.37 1.91 13.51
C ASN A 520 -6.71 3.38 13.21
N SER A 521 -7.46 3.62 12.13
CA SER A 521 -7.81 4.97 11.67
C SER A 521 -8.66 5.78 12.66
N ARG A 522 -9.41 5.12 13.56
CA ARG A 522 -10.19 5.79 14.63
C ARG A 522 -9.25 6.43 15.65
N TYR A 523 -8.18 5.74 16.04
CA TYR A 523 -7.16 6.29 16.93
C TYR A 523 -6.45 7.48 16.29
N VAL A 524 -6.11 7.37 15.00
CA VAL A 524 -5.47 8.44 14.24
C VAL A 524 -6.41 9.64 14.06
N LYS A 525 -7.69 9.42 13.84
CA LYS A 525 -8.69 10.49 13.74
C LYS A 525 -8.87 11.24 15.06
N ALA A 526 -8.86 10.51 16.17
CA ALA A 526 -8.98 11.08 17.52
C ALA A 526 -7.73 11.86 17.96
N ASP A 527 -6.55 11.39 17.58
CA ASP A 527 -5.26 12.04 17.83
C ASP A 527 -4.23 11.55 16.80
N PRO A 528 -3.97 12.31 15.73
CA PRO A 528 -3.10 11.86 14.63
C PRO A 528 -1.66 11.57 15.05
N GLU A 529 -1.10 12.31 16.02
CA GLU A 529 0.26 12.09 16.53
C GLU A 529 0.32 10.80 17.35
N LYS A 530 -0.54 10.69 18.34
CA LYS A 530 -0.63 9.55 19.24
C LYS A 530 -1.11 8.28 18.50
N GLY A 531 -2.16 8.37 17.67
CA GLY A 531 -2.70 7.23 16.95
C GLY A 531 -1.72 6.62 15.95
N THR A 532 -0.89 7.45 15.31
CA THR A 532 0.16 6.95 14.42
C THR A 532 1.33 6.35 15.22
N ALA A 533 1.67 6.90 16.39
CA ALA A 533 2.65 6.29 17.28
C ALA A 533 2.18 4.93 17.81
N ILE A 534 0.87 4.77 18.09
CA ILE A 534 0.25 3.49 18.44
C ILE A 534 0.39 2.49 17.28
N ALA A 535 0.11 2.88 16.04
CA ALA A 535 0.25 1.97 14.88
C ALA A 535 1.68 1.42 14.73
N VAL A 536 2.72 2.24 14.96
CA VAL A 536 4.12 1.78 14.98
C VAL A 536 4.38 0.84 16.17
N ALA A 537 3.84 1.15 17.35
CA ALA A 537 4.04 0.34 18.56
C ALA A 537 3.31 -1.02 18.45
N GLU A 538 2.10 -1.03 17.90
CA GLU A 538 1.32 -2.24 17.64
C GLU A 538 2.04 -3.14 16.63
N ALA A 539 2.52 -2.59 15.51
CA ALA A 539 3.35 -3.32 14.56
C ALA A 539 4.59 -3.94 15.24
N ALA A 540 5.28 -3.18 16.10
CA ALA A 540 6.44 -3.67 16.84
C ALA A 540 6.08 -4.76 17.87
N ARG A 541 4.92 -4.65 18.51
CA ARG A 541 4.38 -5.62 19.48
C ARG A 541 4.00 -6.92 18.78
N ASN A 542 3.29 -6.84 17.63
CA ASN A 542 2.95 -7.99 16.79
C ASN A 542 4.20 -8.76 16.33
N ILE A 543 5.22 -8.05 15.87
CA ILE A 543 6.52 -8.66 15.51
C ILE A 543 7.14 -9.33 16.75
N ALA A 544 7.16 -8.66 17.91
CA ALA A 544 7.82 -9.17 19.12
C ALA A 544 7.09 -10.38 19.72
N CYS A 545 5.76 -10.47 19.59
CA CYS A 545 4.97 -11.64 20.01
C CYS A 545 5.36 -12.92 19.25
N THR A 546 5.91 -12.80 18.03
CA THR A 546 6.47 -13.97 17.32
C THR A 546 7.86 -14.40 17.81
N GLY A 547 8.49 -13.62 18.70
CA GLY A 547 9.88 -13.75 19.14
C GLY A 547 10.88 -12.99 18.26
N ALA A 548 10.44 -12.36 17.17
CA ALA A 548 11.29 -11.60 16.25
C ALA A 548 11.61 -10.19 16.80
N LYS A 549 12.73 -9.64 16.32
CA LYS A 549 13.12 -8.25 16.60
C LYS A 549 12.60 -7.34 15.49
N PRO A 550 11.79 -6.30 15.81
CA PRO A 550 11.48 -5.22 14.85
C PRO A 550 12.76 -4.54 14.35
N VAL A 551 12.89 -4.28 13.03
CA VAL A 551 14.14 -3.75 12.47
C VAL A 551 13.97 -2.56 11.53
N ALA A 552 12.87 -2.47 10.79
CA ALA A 552 12.62 -1.36 9.87
C ALA A 552 11.14 -1.30 9.48
N ILE A 553 10.70 -0.12 9.03
CA ILE A 553 9.35 0.07 8.50
C ILE A 553 9.36 0.61 7.07
N THR A 554 8.25 0.37 6.37
CA THR A 554 7.76 1.08 5.20
C THR A 554 6.37 1.63 5.53
N ASP A 555 5.93 2.71 4.93
CA ASP A 555 4.64 3.33 5.25
C ASP A 555 3.80 3.64 4.02
N CYS A 556 2.47 3.70 4.20
CA CYS A 556 1.55 4.20 3.19
C CYS A 556 0.59 5.22 3.82
N MET A 557 0.83 6.49 3.52
CA MET A 557 0.18 7.64 4.14
C MET A 557 -1.06 8.05 3.35
N ASN A 558 -2.26 7.57 3.74
CA ASN A 558 -3.52 7.85 3.05
C ASN A 558 -4.28 9.00 3.72
N PHE A 559 -4.41 10.14 3.05
CA PHE A 559 -5.04 11.37 3.57
C PHE A 559 -5.89 12.07 2.51
N GLY A 560 -6.74 13.00 2.94
CA GLY A 560 -7.48 13.90 2.07
C GLY A 560 -6.59 14.87 1.29
N SER A 561 -7.16 15.92 0.71
CA SER A 561 -6.40 16.86 -0.11
C SER A 561 -5.38 17.69 0.70
N PRO A 562 -4.13 17.83 0.22
CA PRO A 562 -3.10 18.66 0.86
C PRO A 562 -3.41 20.16 0.78
N TYR A 563 -4.43 20.57 0.00
CA TYR A 563 -4.92 21.95 -0.06
C TYR A 563 -5.95 22.25 1.04
N ASN A 564 -6.44 21.22 1.76
CA ASN A 564 -7.24 21.40 2.95
C ASN A 564 -6.34 21.51 4.18
N PRO A 565 -6.22 22.69 4.85
CA PRO A 565 -5.30 22.87 5.99
C PRO A 565 -5.57 21.92 7.15
N GLN A 566 -6.81 21.45 7.33
CA GLN A 566 -7.19 20.52 8.40
C GLN A 566 -6.75 19.09 8.06
N ALA A 567 -6.97 18.62 6.83
CA ALA A 567 -6.48 17.31 6.38
C ALA A 567 -4.94 17.28 6.38
N TYR A 568 -4.31 18.37 5.96
CA TYR A 568 -2.85 18.48 5.97
C TYR A 568 -2.27 18.53 7.38
N TRP A 569 -2.99 19.12 8.37
CA TRP A 569 -2.61 19.07 9.77
C TRP A 569 -2.57 17.62 10.28
N GLN A 570 -3.58 16.81 9.95
CA GLN A 570 -3.61 15.39 10.33
C GLN A 570 -2.40 14.64 9.76
N PHE A 571 -2.04 14.90 8.50
CA PHE A 571 -0.83 14.33 7.88
C PHE A 571 0.44 14.73 8.62
N VAL A 572 0.61 16.03 8.93
CA VAL A 572 1.81 16.55 9.63
C VAL A 572 1.95 15.94 11.03
N MET A 573 0.84 15.85 11.79
CA MET A 573 0.87 15.26 13.13
C MET A 573 1.15 13.75 13.07
N SER A 574 0.59 13.03 12.09
CA SER A 574 0.89 11.61 11.85
C SER A 574 2.38 11.38 11.55
N ILE A 575 3.01 12.21 10.71
CA ILE A 575 4.47 12.13 10.45
C ILE A 575 5.28 12.35 11.73
N LYS A 576 4.86 13.26 12.63
CA LYS A 576 5.55 13.49 13.91
C LYS A 576 5.47 12.27 14.81
N GLY A 577 4.27 11.71 15.00
CA GLY A 577 4.05 10.52 15.82
C GLY A 577 4.80 9.29 15.30
N MET A 578 4.76 9.06 13.99
CA MET A 578 5.55 8.02 13.33
C MET A 578 7.06 8.21 13.60
N GLY A 579 7.55 9.43 13.40
CA GLY A 579 8.98 9.74 13.59
C GLY A 579 9.44 9.55 15.04
N GLU A 580 8.60 9.90 16.03
CA GLU A 580 8.90 9.71 17.45
C GLU A 580 8.97 8.21 17.79
N ALA A 581 7.95 7.45 17.42
CA ALA A 581 7.89 6.03 17.68
C ALA A 581 9.02 5.25 16.97
N CYS A 582 9.28 5.53 15.69
CA CYS A 582 10.38 4.90 14.96
C CYS A 582 11.76 5.17 15.57
N ARG A 583 11.98 6.37 16.15
CA ARG A 583 13.22 6.65 16.88
C ARG A 583 13.31 5.88 18.19
N ALA A 584 12.20 5.73 18.91
CA ALA A 584 12.15 5.01 20.18
C ALA A 584 12.40 3.50 20.00
N PHE A 585 11.84 2.90 18.96
CA PHE A 585 12.03 1.48 18.61
C PHE A 585 13.33 1.18 17.84
N ASP A 586 14.08 2.21 17.38
CA ASP A 586 15.21 2.04 16.45
C ASP A 586 14.82 1.30 15.16
N THR A 587 13.64 1.63 14.61
CA THR A 587 13.09 1.09 13.36
C THR A 587 13.07 2.19 12.30
N PRO A 588 14.16 2.37 11.53
CA PRO A 588 14.22 3.40 10.50
C PRO A 588 13.17 3.18 9.41
N VAL A 589 12.70 4.30 8.84
CA VAL A 589 11.80 4.30 7.69
C VAL A 589 12.62 4.10 6.41
N THR A 590 12.38 3.01 5.70
CA THR A 590 13.16 2.63 4.50
C THR A 590 12.68 3.34 3.25
N GLY A 591 11.44 3.74 3.24
CA GLY A 591 10.70 4.34 2.14
C GLY A 591 9.21 4.12 2.37
N GLY A 592 8.40 4.63 1.49
CA GLY A 592 6.95 4.51 1.59
C GLY A 592 6.26 5.24 0.44
N ASN A 593 4.96 5.39 0.56
CA ASN A 593 4.11 6.07 -0.39
C ASN A 593 3.23 7.10 0.32
N VAL A 594 3.05 8.28 -0.26
CA VAL A 594 2.04 9.25 0.18
C VAL A 594 0.91 9.29 -0.83
N SER A 595 -0.27 8.90 -0.39
CA SER A 595 -1.52 8.94 -1.14
C SER A 595 -2.38 10.07 -0.58
N PHE A 596 -2.36 11.22 -1.24
CA PHE A 596 -3.27 12.32 -0.99
C PHE A 596 -4.53 12.21 -1.86
N TYR A 597 -5.45 13.14 -1.69
CA TYR A 597 -6.73 13.22 -2.41
C TYR A 597 -7.66 12.02 -2.20
N ASN A 598 -7.49 11.26 -1.10
CA ASN A 598 -8.46 10.23 -0.73
C ASN A 598 -9.71 10.91 -0.17
N GLN A 599 -10.51 11.45 -1.06
CA GLN A 599 -11.77 12.15 -0.78
C GLN A 599 -12.67 12.07 -1.99
N THR A 600 -13.97 12.19 -1.75
CA THR A 600 -14.97 12.13 -2.80
C THR A 600 -15.85 13.36 -2.75
N THR A 601 -16.11 13.97 -3.90
CA THR A 601 -17.03 15.09 -4.03
C THR A 601 -18.33 14.64 -4.68
N ILE A 602 -19.43 14.64 -3.90
CA ILE A 602 -20.78 14.30 -4.35
C ILE A 602 -21.71 15.46 -4.06
N ALA A 603 -22.48 15.89 -5.05
CA ALA A 603 -23.43 17.02 -4.94
C ALA A 603 -22.79 18.30 -4.35
N GLY A 604 -21.50 18.53 -4.62
CA GLY A 604 -20.75 19.70 -4.15
C GLY A 604 -20.28 19.62 -2.68
N LYS A 605 -20.46 18.49 -2.00
CA LYS A 605 -19.89 18.21 -0.68
C LYS A 605 -18.70 17.30 -0.83
N THR A 606 -17.55 17.73 -0.32
CA THR A 606 -16.32 16.90 -0.29
C THR A 606 -16.16 16.26 1.07
N GLU A 607 -15.98 14.93 1.07
CA GLU A 607 -15.78 14.13 2.28
C GLU A 607 -14.44 13.37 2.14
N PRO A 608 -13.44 13.69 2.99
CA PRO A 608 -12.21 12.93 3.05
C PRO A 608 -12.44 11.60 3.80
N VAL A 609 -11.64 10.58 3.45
CA VAL A 609 -11.53 9.37 4.27
C VAL A 609 -10.92 9.69 5.63
N ASP A 610 -11.10 8.82 6.60
CA ASP A 610 -10.38 8.94 7.87
C ASP A 610 -8.87 8.80 7.64
N PRO A 611 -8.04 9.59 8.38
CA PRO A 611 -6.58 9.56 8.22
C PRO A 611 -6.05 8.14 8.49
N THR A 612 -5.37 7.56 7.49
CA THR A 612 -4.97 6.14 7.54
C THR A 612 -3.50 5.96 7.16
N PRO A 613 -2.56 6.28 8.08
CA PRO A 613 -1.13 6.02 7.92
C PRO A 613 -0.83 4.53 8.19
N VAL A 614 -0.83 3.69 7.16
CA VAL A 614 -0.54 2.26 7.29
C VAL A 614 0.96 2.04 7.50
N ILE A 615 1.31 1.28 8.53
CA ILE A 615 2.69 0.89 8.86
C ILE A 615 2.92 -0.54 8.39
N GLY A 616 3.87 -0.74 7.47
CA GLY A 616 4.38 -2.06 7.13
C GLY A 616 5.69 -2.30 7.89
N MET A 617 5.77 -3.34 8.73
CA MET A 617 6.97 -3.58 9.55
C MET A 617 7.63 -4.92 9.22
N LEU A 618 8.95 -4.89 9.18
CA LEU A 618 9.82 -6.04 9.06
C LEU A 618 10.48 -6.35 10.40
N GLY A 619 10.42 -7.60 10.81
CA GLY A 619 11.17 -8.17 11.93
C GLY A 619 12.07 -9.31 11.49
N ILE A 620 13.12 -9.57 12.28
CA ILE A 620 14.07 -10.67 12.06
C ILE A 620 14.06 -11.60 13.28
N LEU A 621 13.75 -12.87 13.05
CA LEU A 621 13.93 -13.95 14.00
C LEU A 621 15.20 -14.71 13.64
N SER A 622 16.25 -14.53 14.43
CA SER A 622 17.59 -15.09 14.14
C SER A 622 17.64 -16.62 14.23
N ASP A 623 16.77 -17.23 15.04
CA ASP A 623 16.61 -18.68 15.18
C ASP A 623 15.13 -19.07 15.15
N LYS A 624 14.70 -19.76 14.09
CA LYS A 624 13.33 -20.26 13.91
C LYS A 624 12.80 -21.12 15.07
N ALA A 625 13.70 -21.75 15.84
CA ALA A 625 13.33 -22.57 16.99
C ALA A 625 12.76 -21.74 18.15
N ASN A 626 12.89 -20.41 18.10
CA ASN A 626 12.35 -19.48 19.05
C ASN A 626 11.02 -18.83 18.59
N HIS A 627 10.42 -19.30 17.49
CA HIS A 627 9.11 -18.83 17.04
C HIS A 627 8.03 -19.19 18.07
N VAL A 628 7.26 -18.20 18.46
CA VAL A 628 6.12 -18.33 19.39
C VAL A 628 4.82 -18.09 18.63
N PRO A 629 3.85 -19.03 18.62
CA PRO A 629 2.52 -18.85 18.06
C PRO A 629 1.62 -18.07 19.01
N LEU A 630 0.48 -17.58 18.51
CA LEU A 630 -0.56 -16.96 19.35
C LEU A 630 -1.45 -17.99 20.10
N CYS A 631 -1.55 -19.21 19.57
CA CYS A 631 -2.54 -20.19 20.03
C CYS A 631 -2.14 -20.92 21.32
N PHE A 632 -3.08 -21.13 22.23
CA PHE A 632 -2.94 -22.01 23.38
C PHE A 632 -2.58 -23.42 22.94
N ASP A 633 -1.66 -24.07 23.65
CA ASP A 633 -1.12 -25.38 23.28
C ASP A 633 -1.99 -26.53 23.83
N ARG A 634 -2.30 -26.53 25.13
CA ARG A 634 -3.04 -27.62 25.76
C ARG A 634 -3.85 -27.18 27.00
N LYS A 635 -4.85 -27.99 27.36
CA LYS A 635 -5.60 -27.82 28.58
C LYS A 635 -4.69 -27.85 29.80
N GLY A 636 -4.88 -26.93 30.75
CA GLY A 636 -4.15 -26.80 31.99
C GLY A 636 -2.95 -25.86 31.92
N ASP A 637 -2.59 -25.37 30.72
CA ASP A 637 -1.61 -24.29 30.60
C ASP A 637 -2.12 -23.05 31.35
N VAL A 638 -1.22 -22.36 32.06
CA VAL A 638 -1.51 -21.16 32.85
C VAL A 638 -1.53 -19.94 31.90
N ILE A 639 -2.46 -19.00 32.14
CA ILE A 639 -2.64 -17.80 31.34
C ILE A 639 -2.29 -16.58 32.18
N TYR A 640 -1.39 -15.75 31.66
CA TYR A 640 -1.02 -14.46 32.24
C TYR A 640 -1.29 -13.31 31.28
N LEU A 641 -1.61 -12.15 31.83
CA LEU A 641 -1.61 -10.86 31.14
C LEU A 641 -0.34 -10.10 31.53
N ILE A 642 0.45 -9.69 30.54
CA ILE A 642 1.57 -8.76 30.70
C ILE A 642 1.07 -7.35 30.36
N GLY A 643 1.45 -6.34 31.14
CA GLY A 643 0.98 -4.96 31.00
C GLY A 643 -0.10 -4.59 32.01
N GLU A 644 -0.48 -3.32 32.03
CA GLU A 644 -1.49 -2.79 32.94
C GLU A 644 -2.84 -2.59 32.25
N SER A 645 -3.91 -3.08 32.83
CA SER A 645 -5.28 -2.74 32.46
C SER A 645 -5.64 -1.32 32.92
N ALA A 646 -6.70 -0.76 32.36
CA ALA A 646 -7.23 0.56 32.73
C ALA A 646 -8.74 0.59 32.50
N ASP A 647 -9.46 1.48 33.21
CA ASP A 647 -10.84 1.83 32.89
C ASP A 647 -10.88 2.71 31.63
N ASP A 648 -10.47 2.13 30.51
CA ASP A 648 -10.32 2.82 29.22
C ASP A 648 -10.96 2.01 28.08
N ILE A 649 -12.09 2.52 27.59
CA ILE A 649 -12.83 1.97 26.45
C ILE A 649 -12.77 2.91 25.23
N ASN A 650 -11.95 3.97 25.30
CA ASN A 650 -11.85 5.00 24.27
C ASN A 650 -11.49 4.44 22.91
N CYS A 651 -12.19 4.88 21.87
CA CYS A 651 -12.05 4.46 20.48
C CYS A 651 -12.13 2.94 20.22
N SER A 652 -12.43 2.13 21.24
CA SER A 652 -12.57 0.68 21.08
C SER A 652 -13.74 0.31 20.16
N GLU A 653 -13.72 -0.87 19.55
CA GLU A 653 -14.84 -1.40 18.79
C GLU A 653 -16.09 -1.55 19.67
N TYR A 654 -15.89 -1.85 20.96
CA TYR A 654 -16.93 -1.88 21.97
C TYR A 654 -17.64 -0.53 22.12
N LEU A 655 -16.89 0.57 22.30
CA LEU A 655 -17.47 1.91 22.41
C LEU A 655 -18.05 2.40 21.08
N TYR A 656 -17.29 2.22 19.99
CA TYR A 656 -17.62 2.77 18.69
C TYR A 656 -18.80 2.07 18.02
N SER A 657 -18.82 0.74 17.99
CA SER A 657 -19.81 -0.04 17.24
C SER A 657 -20.97 -0.52 18.10
N TYR A 658 -20.71 -1.01 19.31
CA TYR A 658 -21.77 -1.49 20.19
C TYR A 658 -22.54 -0.34 20.83
N HIS A 659 -21.84 0.58 21.50
CA HIS A 659 -22.47 1.76 22.14
C HIS A 659 -22.72 2.92 21.16
N ARG A 660 -22.21 2.86 19.93
CA ARG A 660 -22.36 3.89 18.88
C ARG A 660 -21.84 5.28 19.29
N VAL A 661 -20.87 5.34 20.17
CA VAL A 661 -20.16 6.55 20.56
C VAL A 661 -18.98 6.75 19.62
N LYS A 662 -19.15 7.66 18.68
CA LYS A 662 -18.21 7.86 17.55
C LYS A 662 -17.01 8.76 17.88
N LYS A 663 -17.04 9.46 19.02
CA LYS A 663 -16.05 10.47 19.40
C LYS A 663 -15.61 10.24 20.84
N SER A 664 -14.34 9.91 21.01
CA SER A 664 -13.67 9.77 22.31
C SER A 664 -12.17 9.94 22.10
N PRO A 665 -11.36 10.18 23.15
CA PRO A 665 -9.92 10.25 23.04
C PRO A 665 -9.33 8.96 22.44
N ALA A 666 -8.13 9.05 21.86
CA ALA A 666 -7.34 7.86 21.55
C ALA A 666 -6.97 7.12 22.85
N PRO A 667 -6.87 5.76 22.85
CA PRO A 667 -6.67 4.97 24.05
C PRO A 667 -5.40 5.35 24.83
N LYS A 668 -5.34 4.91 26.10
CA LYS A 668 -4.14 5.08 26.93
C LYS A 668 -2.92 4.45 26.26
N PHE A 669 -1.82 5.18 26.21
CA PHE A 669 -0.61 4.79 25.51
C PHE A 669 0.64 5.34 26.21
N ASP A 670 1.67 4.52 26.35
CA ASP A 670 2.98 4.88 26.89
C ASP A 670 4.08 4.28 25.99
N LEU A 671 4.69 5.12 25.18
CA LEU A 671 5.69 4.71 24.19
C LEU A 671 6.94 4.08 24.83
N ASP A 672 7.40 4.61 25.96
CA ASP A 672 8.57 4.08 26.68
C ASP A 672 8.28 2.68 27.24
N PHE A 673 7.06 2.46 27.68
CA PHE A 673 6.62 1.14 28.16
C PHE A 673 6.55 0.15 26.97
N GLU A 674 6.00 0.54 25.83
CA GLU A 674 5.92 -0.32 24.63
C GLU A 674 7.30 -0.78 24.14
N VAL A 675 8.29 0.11 24.17
CA VAL A 675 9.69 -0.24 23.81
C VAL A 675 10.27 -1.25 24.80
N LYS A 676 9.98 -1.14 26.09
CA LYS A 676 10.41 -2.11 27.10
C LYS A 676 9.70 -3.45 26.90
N LEU A 677 8.40 -3.43 26.67
CA LEU A 677 7.57 -4.61 26.43
C LEU A 677 8.07 -5.38 25.22
N SER A 678 8.28 -4.72 24.08
CA SER A 678 8.82 -5.36 22.86
C SER A 678 10.15 -6.09 23.12
N LYS A 679 11.07 -5.51 23.90
CA LYS A 679 12.32 -6.17 24.27
C LYS A 679 12.11 -7.37 25.21
N LEU A 680 11.18 -7.24 26.16
CA LEU A 680 10.82 -8.33 27.08
C LEU A 680 10.31 -9.56 26.32
N LEU A 681 9.36 -9.36 25.40
CA LEU A 681 8.73 -10.44 24.61
C LEU A 681 9.78 -11.25 23.82
N GLN A 682 10.75 -10.57 23.18
CA GLN A 682 11.85 -11.23 22.52
C GLN A 682 12.70 -12.10 23.47
N VAL A 683 12.91 -11.65 24.70
CA VAL A 683 13.66 -12.41 25.72
C VAL A 683 12.85 -13.62 26.23
N LEU A 684 11.53 -13.46 26.43
CA LEU A 684 10.64 -14.57 26.81
C LEU A 684 10.67 -15.70 25.78
N ALA A 685 10.60 -15.35 24.48
CA ALA A 685 10.71 -16.28 23.37
C ALA A 685 12.08 -16.98 23.36
N ALA A 686 13.18 -16.22 23.45
CA ALA A 686 14.54 -16.75 23.40
C ALA A 686 14.86 -17.69 24.59
N LYS A 687 14.29 -17.42 25.77
CA LYS A 687 14.41 -18.25 26.96
C LYS A 687 13.41 -19.41 27.00
N LYS A 688 12.42 -19.44 26.08
CA LYS A 688 11.33 -20.40 26.02
C LYS A 688 10.51 -20.46 27.33
N LEU A 689 10.26 -19.31 27.92
CA LEU A 689 9.48 -19.16 29.16
C LEU A 689 7.97 -19.19 28.91
N VAL A 690 7.55 -19.08 27.64
CA VAL A 690 6.14 -19.08 27.23
C VAL A 690 5.94 -20.00 26.03
N LYS A 691 4.72 -20.51 25.82
CA LYS A 691 4.29 -21.32 24.67
C LYS A 691 3.52 -20.53 23.65
N SER A 692 2.75 -19.52 24.08
CA SER A 692 2.02 -18.60 23.21
C SER A 692 2.19 -17.17 23.69
N MET A 693 2.12 -16.25 22.73
CA MET A 693 2.02 -14.81 22.95
C MET A 693 1.03 -14.23 21.96
N HIS A 694 0.12 -13.40 22.45
CA HIS A 694 -0.86 -12.71 21.61
C HIS A 694 -1.12 -11.30 22.12
N ASP A 695 -1.03 -10.34 21.21
CA ASP A 695 -1.28 -8.92 21.45
C ASP A 695 -2.74 -8.65 21.85
N VAL A 696 -2.98 -7.72 22.76
CA VAL A 696 -4.32 -7.22 23.07
C VAL A 696 -4.55 -5.94 22.29
N SER A 697 -5.36 -6.03 21.24
CA SER A 697 -5.68 -4.93 20.30
C SER A 697 -7.19 -4.82 20.06
N ASP A 698 -7.65 -4.80 18.82
CA ASP A 698 -9.07 -4.63 18.45
C ASP A 698 -9.98 -5.68 19.15
N GLY A 699 -11.02 -5.20 19.85
CA GLY A 699 -11.96 -6.01 20.61
C GLY A 699 -11.49 -6.41 22.01
N GLY A 700 -10.29 -6.02 22.42
CA GLY A 700 -9.76 -6.14 23.77
C GLY A 700 -9.40 -7.56 24.21
N LEU A 701 -9.25 -7.74 25.52
CA LEU A 701 -8.76 -8.99 26.13
C LEU A 701 -9.62 -10.22 25.80
N TYR A 702 -10.95 -10.05 25.77
CA TYR A 702 -11.87 -11.17 25.47
C TYR A 702 -11.59 -11.75 24.08
N ILE A 703 -11.45 -10.90 23.08
CA ILE A 703 -11.17 -11.34 21.69
C ILE A 703 -9.78 -11.98 21.60
N THR A 704 -8.76 -11.40 22.22
CA THR A 704 -7.39 -11.97 22.27
C THR A 704 -7.40 -13.40 22.85
N LEU A 705 -8.12 -13.62 23.97
CA LEU A 705 -8.27 -14.95 24.57
C LEU A 705 -9.01 -15.93 23.65
N LEU A 706 -10.06 -15.44 22.98
CA LEU A 706 -10.86 -16.22 22.04
C LEU A 706 -10.03 -16.68 20.84
N GLU A 707 -9.27 -15.77 20.24
CA GLU A 707 -8.38 -16.04 19.11
C GLU A 707 -7.24 -17.00 19.48
N SER A 708 -6.69 -16.88 20.69
CA SER A 708 -5.71 -17.85 21.21
C SER A 708 -6.30 -19.25 21.41
N ALA A 709 -7.57 -19.35 21.75
CA ALA A 709 -8.25 -20.64 22.02
C ALA A 709 -8.73 -21.37 20.75
N MET A 710 -9.14 -20.62 19.71
CA MET A 710 -9.81 -21.15 18.49
C MET A 710 -8.99 -22.16 17.69
N PRO A 711 -7.67 -21.97 17.41
CA PRO A 711 -6.93 -22.85 16.51
C PRO A 711 -6.88 -24.30 16.98
N ASN A 712 -6.76 -24.53 18.29
CA ASN A 712 -6.70 -25.85 18.89
C ASN A 712 -8.03 -26.31 19.52
N ASN A 713 -9.14 -25.57 19.29
CA ASN A 713 -10.46 -25.83 19.89
C ASN A 713 -10.41 -25.98 21.42
N LEU A 714 -9.59 -25.14 22.05
CA LEU A 714 -9.47 -25.02 23.50
C LEU A 714 -10.43 -23.93 24.03
N GLY A 715 -10.48 -23.72 25.31
CA GLY A 715 -11.19 -22.61 25.93
C GLY A 715 -10.32 -22.00 27.05
N PHE A 716 -10.93 -21.18 27.86
CA PHE A 716 -10.25 -20.54 28.99
C PHE A 716 -11.18 -20.44 30.21
N ASP A 717 -10.59 -20.36 31.40
CA ASP A 717 -11.25 -20.04 32.65
C ASP A 717 -10.41 -18.97 33.33
N ILE A 718 -10.93 -17.76 33.39
CA ILE A 718 -10.22 -16.59 33.90
C ILE A 718 -11.01 -15.85 34.97
N THR A 719 -10.29 -15.07 35.78
CA THR A 719 -10.86 -14.13 36.74
C THR A 719 -10.46 -12.71 36.38
N THR A 720 -11.43 -11.80 36.37
CA THR A 720 -11.21 -10.37 36.12
C THR A 720 -10.60 -9.68 37.33
N ALA A 721 -9.98 -8.52 37.10
CA ALA A 721 -9.39 -7.74 38.21
C ALA A 721 -10.43 -6.77 38.77
N SER A 722 -10.78 -6.95 40.06
CA SER A 722 -11.86 -6.22 40.74
C SER A 722 -11.62 -4.70 40.92
N GLU A 723 -10.42 -4.21 40.67
CA GLU A 723 -10.07 -2.79 40.71
C GLU A 723 -10.48 -2.03 39.42
N PHE A 724 -10.89 -2.73 38.36
CA PHE A 724 -11.34 -2.16 37.09
C PHE A 724 -12.80 -2.50 36.83
N ARG A 725 -13.47 -1.69 36.00
CA ARG A 725 -14.74 -2.04 35.39
C ARG A 725 -14.59 -3.30 34.54
N THR A 726 -15.49 -4.26 34.70
CA THR A 726 -15.40 -5.57 34.02
C THR A 726 -15.48 -5.41 32.49
N ASP A 727 -16.34 -4.52 31.99
CA ASP A 727 -16.47 -4.23 30.57
C ASP A 727 -15.20 -3.58 29.98
N ALA A 728 -14.58 -2.64 30.72
CA ALA A 728 -13.32 -2.03 30.30
C ALA A 728 -12.15 -3.01 30.35
N PHE A 729 -12.11 -3.89 31.34
CA PHE A 729 -11.10 -4.94 31.46
C PHE A 729 -11.15 -5.92 30.27
N LEU A 730 -12.37 -6.36 29.89
CA LEU A 730 -12.59 -7.37 28.85
C LEU A 730 -12.56 -6.81 27.44
N PHE A 731 -13.16 -5.64 27.19
CA PHE A 731 -13.44 -5.11 25.84
C PHE A 731 -12.73 -3.78 25.56
N GLY A 732 -12.03 -3.20 26.55
CA GLY A 732 -11.20 -2.01 26.33
C GLY A 732 -9.93 -2.35 25.52
N GLU A 733 -9.49 -1.39 24.72
CA GLU A 733 -8.34 -1.52 23.81
C GLU A 733 -7.13 -0.67 24.26
N SER A 734 -6.96 -0.52 25.61
CA SER A 734 -5.77 0.14 26.16
C SER A 734 -4.49 -0.60 25.75
N GLN A 735 -3.48 0.16 25.33
CA GLN A 735 -2.29 -0.35 24.68
C GLN A 735 -1.29 -1.00 25.67
N GLY A 736 -0.31 -1.72 25.14
CA GLY A 736 0.78 -2.30 25.95
C GLY A 736 0.40 -3.54 26.75
N ARG A 737 -0.54 -4.36 26.26
CA ARG A 737 -0.97 -5.59 26.90
C ARG A 737 -0.75 -6.80 26.00
N VAL A 738 -0.31 -7.93 26.57
CA VAL A 738 -0.06 -9.18 25.84
C VAL A 738 -0.53 -10.36 26.70
N VAL A 739 -1.32 -11.26 26.10
CA VAL A 739 -1.69 -12.54 26.70
C VAL A 739 -0.59 -13.56 26.42
N VAL A 740 -0.14 -14.26 27.44
CA VAL A 740 0.83 -15.34 27.32
C VAL A 740 0.33 -16.62 27.99
N SER A 741 0.75 -17.78 27.48
CA SER A 741 0.49 -19.06 28.15
C SER A 741 1.75 -19.90 28.28
N MET A 742 1.78 -20.74 29.33
CA MET A 742 2.91 -21.63 29.62
C MET A 742 2.46 -22.89 30.35
N ASP A 743 3.35 -23.89 30.45
CA ASP A 743 3.17 -25.05 31.34
C ASP A 743 3.17 -24.61 32.81
N GLU A 744 2.39 -25.28 33.65
CA GLU A 744 2.40 -25.08 35.09
C GLU A 744 3.83 -25.27 35.68
N ASP A 745 4.60 -26.21 35.13
CA ASP A 745 5.99 -26.44 35.55
C ASP A 745 6.95 -25.29 35.22
N GLN A 746 6.58 -24.37 34.31
CA GLN A 746 7.39 -23.21 33.88
C GLN A 746 6.97 -21.92 34.62
N GLU A 747 5.87 -21.94 35.37
CA GLU A 747 5.28 -20.75 36.00
C GLU A 747 6.26 -20.05 36.95
N ASP A 748 6.93 -20.80 37.83
CA ASP A 748 7.88 -20.23 38.79
C ASP A 748 9.03 -19.50 38.10
N ASP A 749 9.60 -20.08 37.03
CA ASP A 749 10.69 -19.46 36.26
C ASP A 749 10.21 -18.20 35.54
N PHE A 750 8.98 -18.19 35.01
CA PHE A 750 8.35 -17.03 34.40
C PHE A 750 8.12 -15.91 35.43
N VAL A 751 7.52 -16.21 36.60
CA VAL A 751 7.22 -15.23 37.65
C VAL A 751 8.51 -14.61 38.17
N ASP A 752 9.54 -15.43 38.47
CA ASP A 752 10.83 -14.97 38.95
C ASP A 752 11.49 -14.03 37.91
N PHE A 753 11.39 -14.35 36.62
CA PHE A 753 11.88 -13.49 35.55
C PHE A 753 11.12 -12.16 35.49
N MET A 754 9.78 -12.17 35.47
CA MET A 754 8.95 -10.97 35.40
C MET A 754 9.15 -10.03 36.61
N MET A 755 9.24 -10.59 37.82
CA MET A 755 9.53 -9.83 39.03
C MET A 755 10.88 -9.10 38.97
N LYS A 756 11.89 -9.74 38.34
CA LYS A 756 13.21 -9.14 38.14
C LYS A 756 13.18 -8.00 37.13
N GLU A 757 12.46 -8.17 36.04
CA GLU A 757 12.34 -7.14 34.97
C GLU A 757 11.45 -5.97 35.37
N LYS A 758 10.64 -6.09 36.43
CA LYS A 758 9.74 -5.08 37.00
C LYS A 758 8.73 -4.57 35.95
N ILE A 759 8.22 -5.45 35.12
CA ILE A 759 7.11 -5.19 34.18
C ILE A 759 5.82 -5.70 34.87
N PRO A 760 4.72 -4.94 34.84
CA PRO A 760 3.44 -5.39 35.38
C PRO A 760 2.96 -6.66 34.70
N PHE A 761 2.44 -7.60 35.49
CA PHE A 761 1.81 -8.81 34.98
C PHE A 761 0.82 -9.38 36.03
N SER A 762 -0.20 -10.06 35.55
CA SER A 762 -1.22 -10.68 36.43
C SER A 762 -1.62 -12.07 35.94
N LEU A 763 -1.84 -12.97 36.87
CA LEU A 763 -2.44 -14.27 36.59
C LEU A 763 -3.90 -14.07 36.19
N LEU A 764 -4.29 -14.54 35.02
CA LEU A 764 -5.68 -14.55 34.59
C LEU A 764 -6.40 -15.86 34.97
N GLY A 765 -5.76 -17.00 34.74
CA GLY A 765 -6.37 -18.30 34.96
C GLY A 765 -5.69 -19.41 34.16
N HIS A 766 -6.46 -20.27 33.51
CA HIS A 766 -5.93 -21.44 32.82
C HIS A 766 -6.73 -21.84 31.59
N VAL A 767 -6.09 -22.59 30.70
CA VAL A 767 -6.67 -23.13 29.47
C VAL A 767 -7.61 -24.31 29.76
N THR A 768 -8.84 -24.27 29.24
CA THR A 768 -9.85 -25.32 29.40
C THR A 768 -9.97 -26.22 28.14
N LYS A 769 -10.90 -27.19 28.17
CA LYS A 769 -11.18 -28.12 27.08
C LYS A 769 -12.31 -27.61 26.12
N GLY A 770 -12.47 -26.30 26.00
CA GLY A 770 -13.40 -25.69 25.03
C GLY A 770 -14.54 -24.88 25.66
N GLU A 771 -14.72 -24.89 26.99
CA GLU A 771 -15.64 -23.99 27.67
C GLU A 771 -14.95 -22.64 27.90
N LEU A 772 -15.68 -21.55 27.70
CA LEU A 772 -15.25 -20.17 27.92
C LEU A 772 -15.86 -19.72 29.25
N ARG A 773 -15.03 -19.44 30.25
CA ARG A 773 -15.49 -19.05 31.60
C ARG A 773 -14.80 -17.76 32.04
N ILE A 774 -15.57 -16.87 32.64
CA ILE A 774 -15.11 -15.60 33.22
C ILE A 774 -15.80 -15.43 34.55
N ASP A 775 -15.08 -15.26 35.68
CA ASP A 775 -15.59 -15.05 37.05
C ASP A 775 -16.62 -16.11 37.46
N ASP A 776 -16.32 -17.40 37.19
CA ASP A 776 -17.18 -18.56 37.44
C ASP A 776 -18.45 -18.62 36.56
N GLU A 777 -18.68 -17.67 35.64
CA GLU A 777 -19.79 -17.67 34.70
C GLU A 777 -19.38 -18.24 33.31
N SER A 778 -20.30 -19.01 32.68
CA SER A 778 -20.04 -19.64 31.36
C SER A 778 -20.43 -18.70 30.24
N PHE A 779 -19.48 -18.33 29.38
CA PHE A 779 -19.68 -17.59 28.15
C PHE A 779 -19.89 -18.53 26.94
N GLY A 780 -20.26 -19.80 27.15
CA GLY A 780 -20.50 -20.78 26.12
C GLY A 780 -19.28 -21.61 25.76
N PHE A 781 -19.27 -22.11 24.53
CA PHE A 781 -18.21 -23.01 24.05
C PHE A 781 -17.49 -22.45 22.82
N ILE A 782 -16.20 -22.70 22.77
CA ILE A 782 -15.32 -22.26 21.67
C ILE A 782 -15.84 -22.65 20.28
N LYS A 783 -16.53 -23.81 20.17
CA LYS A 783 -17.06 -24.27 18.89
C LYS A 783 -18.11 -23.31 18.32
N ASP A 784 -19.01 -22.81 19.16
CA ASP A 784 -20.09 -21.92 18.76
C ASP A 784 -19.53 -20.50 18.44
N ALA A 785 -18.63 -20.01 19.30
CA ALA A 785 -17.94 -18.75 19.07
C ALA A 785 -17.12 -18.78 17.78
N LYS A 786 -16.40 -19.88 17.52
CA LYS A 786 -15.63 -20.06 16.29
C LYS A 786 -16.51 -20.10 15.05
N GLU A 787 -17.68 -20.75 15.09
CA GLU A 787 -18.62 -20.77 13.98
C GLU A 787 -19.14 -19.37 13.65
N LEU A 788 -19.44 -18.57 14.68
CA LEU A 788 -19.85 -17.18 14.52
C LEU A 788 -18.71 -16.34 13.92
N TYR A 789 -17.50 -16.42 14.49
CA TYR A 789 -16.31 -15.69 14.09
C TYR A 789 -15.89 -16.00 12.64
N ASP A 790 -15.76 -17.29 12.29
CA ASP A 790 -15.26 -17.72 10.97
C ASP A 790 -16.21 -17.38 9.81
N ASN A 791 -17.53 -17.30 10.07
CA ASN A 791 -18.55 -17.19 9.01
C ASN A 791 -19.22 -15.81 8.94
N ALA A 792 -18.87 -14.85 9.79
CA ALA A 792 -19.54 -13.55 9.86
C ALA A 792 -19.54 -12.82 8.50
N ILE A 793 -18.36 -12.59 7.92
CA ILE A 793 -18.21 -11.90 6.63
C ILE A 793 -18.85 -12.74 5.49
N GLY A 794 -18.62 -14.05 5.46
CA GLY A 794 -19.20 -14.94 4.42
C GLY A 794 -20.73 -14.86 4.37
N LYS A 795 -21.40 -14.91 5.53
CA LYS A 795 -22.86 -14.76 5.63
C LYS A 795 -23.38 -13.41 5.12
N ILE A 796 -22.62 -12.32 5.29
CA ILE A 796 -22.96 -11.00 4.77
C ILE A 796 -22.80 -10.96 3.25
N MET A 797 -21.72 -11.55 2.74
CA MET A 797 -21.40 -11.56 1.30
C MET A 797 -22.30 -12.49 0.46
N GLU A 798 -22.97 -13.47 1.08
CA GLU A 798 -23.94 -14.38 0.44
C GLU A 798 -25.35 -13.78 0.32
N LYS A 799 -25.71 -12.83 1.19
CA LYS A 799 -26.97 -12.08 1.14
C LYS A 799 -26.97 -11.06 -0.01
#